data_492f2c95b11e6f3c3c1e8a3bc477b822
#
_entry.id   492f2c95b11e6f3c3c1e8a3bc477b822
#
_cell.length_a   1.000
_cell.length_b   1.000
_cell.length_c   1.000
_cell.angle_alpha   90.00
_cell.angle_beta   90.00
_cell.angle_gamma   90.00
#
_symmetry.space_group_name_H-M   'P 1'
#
loop_
_entity.id
_entity.type
_entity.pdbx_description
1 polymer ?
#
loop_
_entity_poly.entity_id
_entity_poly.type
_entity_poly.pdbx_seq_one_letter_code
_entity_poly.pdbx_strand_id
1 'polypeptide(L)'
;MDISCFDNKILIINNGMKSSLLKLINESDKLLNIKLITLSELKKKYFFDYDKETIYYICNNYNVISEVAKIYLDNLYYVSDSKEEKIIFLNKLMNDLDSHNLLLRNNSFKDYIDNSDVVLFNLKYVDKFYNRIFDNIKSLLRYDIEDDNGIKPLVVCNNREEEIGYVSSKICELIKSGVDINNIKLSNVTSEYNYIIKNIFKMFNIKVNLNSDESIKGTRIVKCFKDNYDLGINECLERVNKLVNTKEDNDIYKSLVNIINSYSFINDYSLVKDYIFNDIDNTKIKEKRYKNAVNIVDIENEIISENDYVFLINFTEGVIPHNHKDEDYLSDKTKQSLNLSMSYELNNNSLMSLKDSIKRVKNLIVTYPKNDIKDKLYMSSAYDENILRIEMSNISFEHSNLFNKTKLISLLDDNKKYGSISEELTILNNHYKDINYLSYDNKFKGIDPKELYDFLGHRLSLSYTSLNEYYGCSFKYYLDYILRIGGFEDTYDASLGTIFHGVLSKCFSDDFDFEECFLDEQSKCKYEFTSSELYFLDKLKTDLKLIIETIQNQLKYTQFDKFMYEKEIKIEINKETNVTFKGFVDKIMYKEMPYYTVVAIVDYKTGNPTLTLNNSVYGLDMQLPIYMYLIKNSNVIKNARIGGLYLQKILGNSKTIEDKIKDLKLQGYSNSDTDILEIVDSSYRDSNVIKGLKIKNDGSFYSSSKVISDDEIDYLCNIVNDKIHEASNKILDGSFDINPKVIKNINKGCMYCKYNDICYMRNEDIVNLKEVSNLFGGEDYE
;
A
#
# COMPACT_ATOMS: atom_id res chain seq x y z
N MET A 1 14.56 -4.60 -40.49
CA MET A 1 13.24 -4.09 -40.93
C MET A 1 13.46 -2.90 -41.86
N ASP A 2 12.91 -2.92 -43.09
CA ASP A 2 12.95 -1.77 -44.00
C ASP A 2 11.76 -0.83 -43.71
N ILE A 3 12.02 0.30 -43.06
CA ILE A 3 10.98 1.30 -42.70
C ILE A 3 10.39 2.01 -43.92
N SER A 4 11.07 1.95 -45.11
CA SER A 4 10.60 2.62 -46.32
C SER A 4 9.31 2.03 -46.92
N CYS A 5 8.94 0.79 -46.56
CA CYS A 5 7.67 0.17 -46.98
C CYS A 5 6.43 0.85 -46.38
N PHE A 6 6.61 1.69 -45.37
CA PHE A 6 5.54 2.46 -44.71
C PHE A 6 5.44 3.91 -45.17
N ASP A 7 6.16 4.27 -46.25
CA ASP A 7 6.06 5.63 -46.77
C ASP A 7 4.61 5.98 -47.15
N ASN A 8 4.21 7.23 -46.87
CA ASN A 8 2.86 7.75 -47.03
C ASN A 8 1.75 7.05 -46.24
N LYS A 9 2.11 6.33 -45.16
CA LYS A 9 1.15 5.64 -44.28
C LYS A 9 1.11 6.24 -42.86
N ILE A 10 0.00 5.96 -42.19
CA ILE A 10 -0.16 6.24 -40.76
C ILE A 10 0.10 4.96 -40.00
N LEU A 11 1.09 4.98 -39.10
CA LEU A 11 1.35 3.86 -38.21
C LEU A 11 0.68 4.12 -36.84
N ILE A 12 -0.25 3.24 -36.48
CA ILE A 12 -0.80 3.18 -35.12
C ILE A 12 0.10 2.26 -34.30
N ILE A 13 0.59 2.76 -33.17
CA ILE A 13 1.64 2.14 -32.37
C ILE A 13 1.35 2.21 -30.87
N ASN A 14 2.02 1.39 -30.07
CA ASN A 14 2.11 1.60 -28.63
C ASN A 14 2.96 2.84 -28.29
N ASN A 15 2.69 3.47 -27.14
CA ASN A 15 3.35 4.73 -26.74
C ASN A 15 4.89 4.61 -26.71
N GLY A 16 5.44 3.49 -26.22
CA GLY A 16 6.89 3.25 -26.11
C GLY A 16 7.60 3.15 -27.46
N MET A 17 6.92 2.72 -28.54
CA MET A 17 7.54 2.50 -29.85
C MET A 17 7.87 3.78 -30.60
N LYS A 18 7.27 4.92 -30.23
CA LYS A 18 7.39 6.18 -30.96
C LYS A 18 8.84 6.65 -31.10
N SER A 19 9.62 6.59 -30.03
CA SER A 19 11.04 7.02 -30.04
C SER A 19 11.92 6.11 -30.88
N SER A 20 11.72 4.81 -30.81
CA SER A 20 12.49 3.80 -31.59
C SER A 20 12.20 3.92 -33.07
N LEU A 21 10.91 4.09 -33.45
CA LEU A 21 10.52 4.30 -34.87
C LEU A 21 11.04 5.61 -35.44
N LEU A 22 10.98 6.73 -34.67
CA LEU A 22 11.55 8.00 -35.07
C LEU A 22 13.06 7.87 -35.33
N LYS A 23 13.79 7.09 -34.51
CA LYS A 23 15.20 6.82 -34.73
C LYS A 23 15.42 6.08 -36.04
N LEU A 24 14.66 5.02 -36.31
CA LEU A 24 14.75 4.25 -37.57
C LEU A 24 14.41 5.08 -38.81
N ILE A 25 13.40 5.98 -38.71
CA ILE A 25 13.05 6.91 -39.77
C ILE A 25 14.19 7.88 -40.06
N ASN A 26 14.83 8.43 -39.01
CA ASN A 26 15.93 9.37 -39.13
C ASN A 26 17.23 8.71 -39.64
N GLU A 27 17.41 7.42 -39.43
CA GLU A 27 18.56 6.63 -39.94
C GLU A 27 18.35 6.17 -41.38
N SER A 28 17.17 6.38 -41.95
CA SER A 28 16.89 6.06 -43.35
C SER A 28 17.54 7.05 -44.30
N ASP A 29 18.17 6.54 -45.40
CA ASP A 29 18.74 7.35 -46.46
C ASP A 29 17.69 8.05 -47.35
N LYS A 30 16.39 7.79 -47.10
CA LYS A 30 15.27 8.30 -47.89
C LYS A 30 14.45 9.30 -47.08
N LEU A 31 13.93 10.33 -47.73
CA LEU A 31 12.92 11.19 -47.16
C LEU A 31 11.59 10.45 -47.12
N LEU A 32 11.08 10.14 -45.94
CA LEU A 32 9.87 9.34 -45.74
C LEU A 32 8.76 10.22 -45.13
N ASN A 33 7.54 10.05 -45.64
CA ASN A 33 6.35 10.67 -45.11
C ASN A 33 5.55 9.67 -44.26
N ILE A 34 5.98 9.43 -43.03
CA ILE A 34 5.34 8.48 -42.10
C ILE A 34 4.76 9.25 -40.93
N LYS A 35 3.48 9.06 -40.66
CA LYS A 35 2.84 9.66 -39.48
C LYS A 35 2.68 8.62 -38.38
N LEU A 36 3.26 8.89 -37.20
CA LEU A 36 3.16 8.02 -36.01
C LEU A 36 2.06 8.54 -35.08
N ILE A 37 1.10 7.69 -34.75
CA ILE A 37 0.00 7.98 -33.83
C ILE A 37 -0.05 6.86 -32.78
N THR A 38 0.02 7.21 -31.51
CA THR A 38 -0.09 6.22 -30.43
C THR A 38 -1.56 5.86 -30.19
N LEU A 39 -1.83 4.70 -29.59
CA LEU A 39 -3.19 4.27 -29.24
C LEU A 39 -3.89 5.31 -28.32
N SER A 40 -3.19 5.91 -27.39
CA SER A 40 -3.74 6.97 -26.54
C SER A 40 -4.05 8.24 -27.31
N GLU A 41 -3.14 8.69 -28.19
CA GLU A 41 -3.37 9.85 -29.07
C GLU A 41 -4.56 9.59 -30.01
N LEU A 42 -4.67 8.38 -30.56
CA LEU A 42 -5.77 7.96 -31.42
C LEU A 42 -7.12 8.06 -30.69
N LYS A 43 -7.22 7.46 -29.47
CA LYS A 43 -8.45 7.49 -28.67
C LYS A 43 -8.90 8.96 -28.41
N LYS A 44 -8.00 9.80 -27.96
CA LYS A 44 -8.29 11.21 -27.64
C LYS A 44 -8.71 12.00 -28.85
N LYS A 45 -7.99 11.90 -29.98
CA LYS A 45 -8.29 12.65 -31.18
C LYS A 45 -9.53 12.12 -31.94
N TYR A 46 -9.85 10.84 -31.83
CA TYR A 46 -10.98 10.23 -32.52
C TYR A 46 -12.31 10.50 -31.82
N PHE A 47 -12.34 10.47 -30.49
CA PHE A 47 -13.55 10.68 -29.71
C PHE A 47 -13.61 12.10 -29.13
N PHE A 48 -12.77 12.41 -28.16
CA PHE A 48 -12.60 13.73 -27.53
C PHE A 48 -11.35 13.73 -26.66
N ASP A 49 -10.85 14.91 -26.35
CA ASP A 49 -9.87 15.16 -25.28
C ASP A 49 -10.49 16.09 -24.24
N TYR A 50 -9.86 16.28 -23.10
CA TYR A 50 -10.30 17.17 -22.03
C TYR A 50 -9.10 17.86 -21.37
N ASP A 51 -9.34 18.96 -20.70
CA ASP A 51 -8.33 19.76 -20.03
C ASP A 51 -8.62 19.93 -18.52
N LYS A 52 -7.90 20.83 -17.87
CA LYS A 52 -8.06 21.14 -16.45
C LYS A 52 -9.39 21.85 -16.14
N GLU A 53 -9.91 22.62 -17.08
CA GLU A 53 -11.22 23.27 -16.95
C GLU A 53 -12.34 22.25 -16.85
N THR A 54 -12.29 21.19 -17.65
CA THR A 54 -13.23 20.07 -17.60
C THR A 54 -13.19 19.36 -16.24
N ILE A 55 -12.00 19.08 -15.72
CA ILE A 55 -11.82 18.44 -14.41
C ILE A 55 -12.39 19.33 -13.30
N TYR A 56 -12.05 20.62 -13.32
CA TYR A 56 -12.52 21.60 -12.35
C TYR A 56 -14.06 21.73 -12.37
N TYR A 57 -14.65 21.75 -13.56
CA TYR A 57 -16.11 21.77 -13.73
C TYR A 57 -16.78 20.57 -13.06
N ILE A 58 -16.25 19.35 -13.30
CA ILE A 58 -16.79 18.12 -12.70
C ILE A 58 -16.66 18.17 -11.17
N CYS A 59 -15.50 18.55 -10.65
CA CYS A 59 -15.27 18.63 -9.20
C CYS A 59 -16.31 19.53 -8.52
N ASN A 60 -16.57 20.71 -9.08
CA ASN A 60 -17.48 21.68 -8.47
C ASN A 60 -18.98 21.30 -8.63
N ASN A 61 -19.38 20.78 -9.80
CA ASN A 61 -20.80 20.54 -10.06
C ASN A 61 -21.29 19.16 -9.56
N TYR A 62 -20.37 18.20 -9.42
CA TYR A 62 -20.68 16.85 -8.95
C TYR A 62 -20.12 16.57 -7.55
N ASN A 63 -19.48 17.56 -6.92
CA ASN A 63 -18.89 17.51 -5.59
C ASN A 63 -17.97 16.26 -5.39
N VAL A 64 -17.03 16.11 -6.32
CA VAL A 64 -16.05 15.01 -6.31
C VAL A 64 -14.62 15.57 -6.40
N ILE A 65 -13.64 14.81 -5.93
CA ILE A 65 -12.23 15.16 -6.04
C ILE A 65 -11.71 14.96 -7.48
N SER A 66 -10.57 15.59 -7.79
CA SER A 66 -9.98 15.58 -9.14
C SER A 66 -9.68 14.18 -9.68
N GLU A 67 -9.30 13.25 -8.82
CA GLU A 67 -9.02 11.86 -9.15
C GLU A 67 -10.28 11.12 -9.60
N VAL A 68 -11.38 11.31 -8.89
CA VAL A 68 -12.69 10.72 -9.27
C VAL A 68 -13.21 11.35 -10.56
N ALA A 69 -13.03 12.66 -10.74
CA ALA A 69 -13.37 13.33 -12.00
C ALA A 69 -12.60 12.75 -13.19
N LYS A 70 -11.30 12.46 -13.04
CA LYS A 70 -10.49 11.79 -14.07
C LYS A 70 -10.99 10.37 -14.36
N ILE A 71 -11.34 9.58 -13.32
CA ILE A 71 -11.92 8.25 -13.50
C ILE A 71 -13.21 8.32 -14.33
N TYR A 72 -14.08 9.27 -14.04
CA TYR A 72 -15.30 9.46 -14.84
C TYR A 72 -14.96 9.81 -16.29
N LEU A 73 -14.07 10.75 -16.53
CA LEU A 73 -13.64 11.17 -17.88
C LEU A 73 -13.01 10.02 -18.66
N ASP A 74 -12.16 9.20 -18.03
CA ASP A 74 -11.54 8.04 -18.67
C ASP A 74 -12.56 6.93 -19.02
N ASN A 75 -13.69 6.89 -18.32
CA ASN A 75 -14.78 5.96 -18.59
C ASN A 75 -15.85 6.50 -19.56
N LEU A 76 -15.86 7.81 -19.86
CA LEU A 76 -16.78 8.39 -20.85
C LEU A 76 -16.57 7.83 -22.27
N TYR A 77 -15.39 7.34 -22.62
CA TYR A 77 -15.12 6.70 -23.91
C TYR A 77 -15.93 5.41 -24.13
N TYR A 78 -16.39 4.77 -23.02
CA TYR A 78 -17.10 3.48 -23.05
C TYR A 78 -18.62 3.63 -23.09
N VAL A 79 -19.13 4.86 -23.04
CA VAL A 79 -20.55 5.17 -23.04
C VAL A 79 -21.28 4.60 -24.25
N SER A 80 -22.47 4.05 -24.02
CA SER A 80 -23.39 3.48 -25.02
C SER A 80 -24.79 3.42 -24.44
N ASP A 81 -25.79 3.02 -25.24
CA ASP A 81 -27.15 2.77 -24.77
C ASP A 81 -27.18 1.54 -23.85
N SER A 82 -27.30 1.76 -22.56
CA SER A 82 -27.37 0.73 -21.52
C SER A 82 -28.31 1.15 -20.39
N LYS A 83 -28.89 0.16 -19.73
CA LYS A 83 -29.78 0.37 -18.57
C LYS A 83 -29.02 0.33 -17.21
N GLU A 84 -27.71 0.14 -17.24
CA GLU A 84 -26.90 0.11 -16.03
C GLU A 84 -26.70 1.52 -15.45
N GLU A 85 -26.89 1.68 -14.15
CA GLU A 85 -26.87 2.98 -13.45
C GLU A 85 -25.61 3.78 -13.73
N LYS A 86 -24.42 3.13 -13.69
CA LYS A 86 -23.16 3.79 -13.97
C LYS A 86 -23.06 4.32 -15.39
N ILE A 87 -23.60 3.59 -16.37
CA ILE A 87 -23.60 4.04 -17.77
C ILE A 87 -24.62 5.15 -17.98
N ILE A 88 -25.77 5.07 -17.32
CA ILE A 88 -26.76 6.17 -17.33
C ILE A 88 -26.15 7.44 -16.76
N PHE A 89 -25.42 7.34 -15.64
CA PHE A 89 -24.71 8.46 -15.04
C PHE A 89 -23.66 9.04 -16.00
N LEU A 90 -22.80 8.20 -16.58
CA LEU A 90 -21.78 8.64 -17.54
C LEU A 90 -22.40 9.28 -18.79
N ASN A 91 -23.53 8.77 -19.29
CA ASN A 91 -24.29 9.40 -20.39
C ASN A 91 -24.77 10.79 -20.01
N LYS A 92 -25.33 10.95 -18.79
CA LYS A 92 -25.77 12.24 -18.29
C LYS A 92 -24.60 13.21 -18.17
N LEU A 93 -23.49 12.76 -17.60
CA LEU A 93 -22.26 13.56 -17.49
C LEU A 93 -21.72 13.98 -18.87
N MET A 94 -21.69 13.06 -19.83
CA MET A 94 -21.23 13.36 -21.19
C MET A 94 -22.08 14.45 -21.85
N ASN A 95 -23.41 14.35 -21.75
CA ASN A 95 -24.33 15.34 -22.29
C ASN A 95 -24.17 16.71 -21.59
N ASP A 96 -23.94 16.70 -20.28
CA ASP A 96 -23.70 17.93 -19.53
C ASP A 96 -22.40 18.61 -19.99
N LEU A 97 -21.30 17.87 -20.10
CA LEU A 97 -20.00 18.38 -20.58
C LEU A 97 -20.07 18.87 -22.02
N ASP A 98 -20.78 18.15 -22.91
CA ASP A 98 -21.02 18.58 -24.30
C ASP A 98 -21.82 19.87 -24.38
N SER A 99 -22.84 20.05 -23.54
CA SER A 99 -23.66 21.26 -23.48
C SER A 99 -22.87 22.51 -23.08
N HIS A 100 -21.78 22.32 -22.30
CA HIS A 100 -20.87 23.39 -21.88
C HIS A 100 -19.61 23.49 -22.75
N ASN A 101 -19.50 22.72 -23.85
CA ASN A 101 -18.34 22.67 -24.74
C ASN A 101 -17.02 22.30 -24.02
N LEU A 102 -17.08 21.48 -22.98
CA LEU A 102 -15.93 21.06 -22.18
C LEU A 102 -15.23 19.83 -22.75
N LEU A 103 -15.80 19.14 -23.74
CA LEU A 103 -15.16 18.03 -24.45
C LEU A 103 -14.57 18.52 -25.78
N LEU A 104 -13.25 18.38 -25.94
CA LEU A 104 -12.52 18.85 -27.12
C LEU A 104 -12.64 17.82 -28.25
N ARG A 105 -13.60 18.00 -29.16
CA ARG A 105 -13.86 17.07 -30.28
C ARG A 105 -13.16 17.52 -31.56
N ASN A 106 -12.58 16.54 -32.30
CA ASN A 106 -11.90 16.79 -33.58
C ASN A 106 -12.51 15.95 -34.71
N ASN A 107 -13.62 16.39 -35.24
CA ASN A 107 -14.33 15.70 -36.32
C ASN A 107 -13.49 15.58 -37.60
N SER A 108 -12.68 16.59 -37.94
CA SER A 108 -11.79 16.56 -39.11
C SER A 108 -10.71 15.48 -39.00
N PHE A 109 -10.24 15.19 -37.78
CA PHE A 109 -9.29 14.10 -37.56
C PHE A 109 -9.95 12.71 -37.79
N LYS A 110 -11.20 12.57 -37.36
CA LYS A 110 -11.95 11.33 -37.56
C LYS A 110 -12.09 11.04 -39.05
N ASP A 111 -12.59 12.00 -39.82
CA ASP A 111 -12.75 11.87 -41.26
C ASP A 111 -11.40 11.59 -41.96
N TYR A 112 -10.33 12.22 -41.47
CA TYR A 112 -8.99 12.02 -42.01
C TYR A 112 -8.50 10.59 -41.78
N ILE A 113 -8.60 10.04 -40.55
CA ILE A 113 -8.09 8.70 -40.23
C ILE A 113 -8.91 7.61 -40.92
N ASP A 114 -10.24 7.75 -40.98
CA ASP A 114 -11.14 6.80 -41.59
C ASP A 114 -10.89 6.64 -43.09
N ASN A 115 -10.32 7.67 -43.78
CA ASN A 115 -10.00 7.68 -45.20
C ASN A 115 -8.49 7.55 -45.53
N SER A 116 -7.64 7.29 -44.55
CA SER A 116 -6.19 7.17 -44.71
C SER A 116 -5.76 5.70 -44.81
N ASP A 117 -4.55 5.47 -45.36
CA ASP A 117 -3.87 4.18 -45.31
C ASP A 117 -3.23 4.01 -43.94
N VAL A 118 -3.80 3.13 -43.16
CA VAL A 118 -3.42 2.90 -41.76
C VAL A 118 -2.80 1.54 -41.56
N VAL A 119 -1.73 1.46 -40.79
CA VAL A 119 -1.06 0.20 -40.40
C VAL A 119 -1.08 0.08 -38.87
N LEU A 120 -1.63 -1.00 -38.38
CA LEU A 120 -1.45 -1.41 -36.97
C LEU A 120 -0.07 -2.06 -36.86
N PHE A 121 0.87 -1.32 -36.28
CA PHE A 121 2.25 -1.75 -36.21
C PHE A 121 2.54 -2.45 -34.87
N ASN A 122 2.81 -3.75 -34.92
CA ASN A 122 3.08 -4.59 -33.76
C ASN A 122 2.00 -4.50 -32.67
N LEU A 123 0.73 -4.47 -33.09
CA LEU A 123 -0.44 -4.36 -32.25
C LEU A 123 -1.33 -5.61 -32.37
N LYS A 124 -0.77 -6.76 -31.97
CA LYS A 124 -1.46 -8.06 -32.03
C LYS A 124 -2.55 -8.20 -30.97
N TYR A 125 -2.26 -7.69 -29.77
CA TYR A 125 -3.12 -7.81 -28.59
C TYR A 125 -3.63 -6.43 -28.16
N VAL A 126 -4.74 -5.99 -28.74
CA VAL A 126 -5.33 -4.68 -28.46
C VAL A 126 -6.69 -4.86 -27.78
N ASP A 127 -7.05 -3.94 -26.87
CA ASP A 127 -8.36 -3.92 -26.23
C ASP A 127 -9.48 -3.84 -27.27
N LYS A 128 -10.53 -4.64 -27.09
CA LYS A 128 -11.73 -4.67 -27.96
C LYS A 128 -12.36 -3.30 -28.18
N PHE A 129 -12.18 -2.39 -27.24
CA PHE A 129 -12.62 -1.00 -27.38
C PHE A 129 -12.14 -0.36 -28.69
N TYR A 130 -10.91 -0.62 -29.10
CA TYR A 130 -10.34 -0.01 -30.31
C TYR A 130 -10.98 -0.52 -31.61
N ASN A 131 -11.72 -1.62 -31.59
CA ASN A 131 -12.50 -2.07 -32.74
C ASN A 131 -13.54 -1.02 -33.15
N ARG A 132 -14.05 -0.22 -32.20
CA ARG A 132 -14.94 0.92 -32.48
C ARG A 132 -14.32 1.96 -33.41
N ILE A 133 -12.98 2.02 -33.48
CA ILE A 133 -12.24 2.90 -34.41
C ILE A 133 -11.85 2.11 -35.65
N PHE A 134 -11.25 0.95 -35.47
CA PHE A 134 -10.65 0.15 -36.55
C PHE A 134 -11.67 -0.30 -37.58
N ASP A 135 -12.90 -0.60 -37.19
CA ASP A 135 -13.99 -1.02 -38.10
C ASP A 135 -14.45 0.10 -39.04
N ASN A 136 -14.12 1.36 -38.75
CA ASN A 136 -14.45 2.50 -39.61
C ASN A 136 -13.33 2.87 -40.60
N ILE A 137 -12.11 2.37 -40.42
CA ILE A 137 -10.95 2.68 -41.24
C ILE A 137 -11.04 1.87 -42.58
N LYS A 138 -11.09 2.57 -43.71
CA LYS A 138 -11.28 1.92 -45.02
C LYS A 138 -10.09 1.09 -45.48
N SER A 139 -8.87 1.56 -45.19
CA SER A 139 -7.61 0.89 -45.55
C SER A 139 -6.80 0.60 -44.30
N LEU A 140 -6.99 -0.60 -43.75
CA LEU A 140 -6.32 -1.04 -42.53
C LEU A 140 -5.47 -2.27 -42.77
N LEU A 141 -4.18 -2.16 -42.55
CA LEU A 141 -3.22 -3.28 -42.64
C LEU A 141 -2.68 -3.59 -41.22
N ARG A 142 -2.17 -4.81 -41.04
CA ARG A 142 -1.45 -5.24 -39.86
C ARG A 142 -0.02 -5.62 -40.23
N TYR A 143 0.91 -5.18 -39.39
CA TYR A 143 2.32 -5.57 -39.53
C TYR A 143 2.85 -5.92 -38.13
N ASP A 144 3.35 -7.14 -37.98
CA ASP A 144 3.97 -7.62 -36.77
C ASP A 144 5.47 -7.85 -37.01
N ILE A 145 6.29 -7.56 -36.02
CA ILE A 145 7.73 -7.83 -36.08
C ILE A 145 7.95 -9.34 -35.97
N GLU A 146 8.84 -9.86 -36.79
CA GLU A 146 9.16 -11.29 -36.84
C GLU A 146 9.79 -11.78 -35.52
N ASP A 147 9.45 -13.00 -35.13
CA ASP A 147 9.98 -13.65 -33.94
C ASP A 147 11.37 -14.26 -34.23
N ASP A 148 12.25 -14.21 -33.22
CA ASP A 148 13.46 -15.02 -33.19
C ASP A 148 13.15 -16.36 -32.50
N ASN A 149 13.40 -17.48 -33.20
CA ASN A 149 13.05 -18.82 -32.71
C ASN A 149 14.10 -19.43 -31.77
N GLY A 150 15.09 -18.66 -31.35
CA GLY A 150 16.11 -19.11 -30.41
C GLY A 150 15.58 -19.31 -29.00
N ILE A 151 15.97 -20.40 -28.34
CA ILE A 151 15.69 -20.62 -26.92
C ILE A 151 16.56 -19.67 -26.10
N LYS A 152 15.94 -18.94 -25.12
CA LYS A 152 16.63 -17.96 -24.29
C LYS A 152 16.96 -18.55 -22.91
N PRO A 153 18.11 -18.19 -22.28
CA PRO A 153 18.42 -18.61 -20.93
C PRO A 153 17.50 -17.93 -19.90
N LEU A 154 16.97 -18.73 -18.97
CA LEU A 154 16.31 -18.27 -17.76
C LEU A 154 17.18 -18.63 -16.57
N VAL A 155 17.86 -17.64 -16.00
CA VAL A 155 18.81 -17.83 -14.90
C VAL A 155 18.09 -17.67 -13.56
N VAL A 156 18.20 -18.72 -12.74
CA VAL A 156 17.59 -18.78 -11.41
C VAL A 156 18.57 -18.31 -10.37
N CYS A 157 18.25 -17.26 -9.62
CA CYS A 157 19.04 -16.67 -8.55
C CYS A 157 18.37 -16.94 -7.19
N ASN A 158 19.12 -16.91 -6.09
CA ASN A 158 18.55 -17.14 -4.77
C ASN A 158 17.77 -15.95 -4.24
N ASN A 159 18.23 -14.72 -4.53
CA ASN A 159 17.59 -13.47 -4.14
C ASN A 159 17.86 -12.37 -5.19
N ARG A 160 17.31 -11.18 -4.96
CA ARG A 160 17.44 -10.02 -5.85
C ARG A 160 18.87 -9.48 -5.93
N GLU A 161 19.63 -9.52 -4.84
CA GLU A 161 21.04 -9.07 -4.82
C GLU A 161 21.92 -10.00 -5.68
N GLU A 162 21.72 -11.30 -5.58
CA GLU A 162 22.42 -12.29 -6.42
C GLU A 162 22.03 -12.11 -7.89
N GLU A 163 20.76 -11.86 -8.17
CA GLU A 163 20.28 -11.57 -9.53
C GLU A 163 21.02 -10.38 -10.15
N ILE A 164 21.08 -9.25 -9.44
CA ILE A 164 21.78 -8.05 -9.94
C ILE A 164 23.29 -8.25 -9.94
N GLY A 165 23.84 -9.02 -9.02
CA GLY A 165 25.25 -9.44 -9.04
C GLY A 165 25.60 -10.26 -10.30
N TYR A 166 24.75 -11.23 -10.65
CA TYR A 166 24.88 -12.01 -11.88
C TYR A 166 24.80 -11.11 -13.13
N VAL A 167 23.77 -10.26 -13.21
CA VAL A 167 23.59 -9.31 -14.32
C VAL A 167 24.82 -8.39 -14.43
N SER A 168 25.33 -7.86 -13.33
CA SER A 168 26.54 -7.00 -13.33
C SER A 168 27.77 -7.73 -13.85
N SER A 169 27.97 -8.98 -13.44
CA SER A 169 29.06 -9.82 -13.92
C SER A 169 28.96 -10.06 -15.43
N LYS A 170 27.78 -10.39 -15.94
CA LYS A 170 27.53 -10.59 -17.38
C LYS A 170 27.70 -9.31 -18.19
N ILE A 171 27.30 -8.16 -17.67
CA ILE A 171 27.58 -6.86 -18.29
C ILE A 171 29.08 -6.64 -18.43
N CYS A 172 29.88 -6.92 -17.39
CA CYS A 172 31.33 -6.82 -17.46
C CYS A 172 31.95 -7.77 -18.50
N GLU A 173 31.45 -9.01 -18.61
CA GLU A 173 31.88 -9.97 -19.64
C GLU A 173 31.58 -9.45 -21.05
N LEU A 174 30.36 -8.92 -21.28
CA LEU A 174 29.95 -8.34 -22.57
C LEU A 174 30.83 -7.15 -22.96
N ILE A 175 31.10 -6.25 -22.02
CA ILE A 175 31.99 -5.08 -22.26
C ILE A 175 33.41 -5.56 -22.59
N LYS A 176 33.95 -6.55 -21.87
CA LYS A 176 35.27 -7.15 -22.17
C LYS A 176 35.32 -7.80 -23.55
N SER A 177 34.19 -8.36 -24.04
CA SER A 177 34.08 -8.92 -25.38
C SER A 177 33.93 -7.86 -26.49
N GLY A 178 33.84 -6.57 -26.12
CA GLY A 178 33.76 -5.45 -27.08
C GLY A 178 32.33 -4.92 -27.32
N VAL A 179 31.35 -5.37 -26.56
CA VAL A 179 29.97 -4.84 -26.67
C VAL A 179 29.92 -3.42 -26.09
N ASP A 180 29.35 -2.47 -26.83
CA ASP A 180 29.11 -1.12 -26.35
C ASP A 180 28.09 -1.13 -25.20
N ILE A 181 28.42 -0.43 -24.10
CA ILE A 181 27.54 -0.34 -22.93
C ILE A 181 26.17 0.24 -23.26
N ASN A 182 26.05 1.09 -24.28
CA ASN A 182 24.80 1.65 -24.74
C ASN A 182 23.87 0.61 -25.43
N ASN A 183 24.43 -0.52 -25.88
CA ASN A 183 23.67 -1.64 -26.43
C ASN A 183 23.25 -2.65 -25.34
N ILE A 184 23.63 -2.40 -24.08
CA ILE A 184 23.21 -3.25 -22.96
C ILE A 184 22.00 -2.59 -22.27
N LYS A 185 20.93 -3.37 -22.09
CA LYS A 185 19.65 -2.89 -21.59
C LYS A 185 19.17 -3.73 -20.41
N LEU A 186 18.42 -3.08 -19.48
CA LEU A 186 17.63 -3.78 -18.50
C LEU A 186 16.14 -3.61 -18.82
N SER A 187 15.34 -4.61 -18.54
CA SER A 187 13.88 -4.56 -18.67
C SER A 187 13.20 -5.06 -17.40
N ASN A 188 11.99 -4.59 -17.14
CA ASN A 188 11.18 -4.91 -15.95
C ASN A 188 11.82 -4.44 -14.62
N VAL A 189 12.42 -3.25 -14.63
CA VAL A 189 12.99 -2.63 -13.42
C VAL A 189 11.87 -1.96 -12.61
N THR A 190 11.50 -2.57 -11.50
CA THR A 190 10.55 -1.99 -10.54
C THR A 190 11.24 -1.03 -9.57
N SER A 191 10.46 -0.21 -8.84
CA SER A 191 11.01 0.75 -7.86
C SER A 191 11.86 0.09 -6.78
N GLU A 192 11.53 -1.13 -6.38
CA GLU A 192 12.26 -1.93 -5.38
C GLU A 192 13.68 -2.27 -5.84
N TYR A 193 13.90 -2.41 -7.14
CA TYR A 193 15.22 -2.69 -7.71
C TYR A 193 16.11 -1.46 -7.83
N ASN A 194 15.57 -0.24 -7.80
CA ASN A 194 16.35 0.98 -8.01
C ASN A 194 17.52 1.09 -7.03
N TYR A 195 17.29 0.81 -5.75
CA TYR A 195 18.32 0.87 -4.72
C TYR A 195 19.37 -0.24 -4.92
N ILE A 196 18.92 -1.47 -5.15
CA ILE A 196 19.77 -2.65 -5.35
C ILE A 196 20.70 -2.44 -6.57
N ILE A 197 20.13 -2.01 -7.70
CA ILE A 197 20.85 -1.73 -8.93
C ILE A 197 21.88 -0.61 -8.70
N LYS A 198 21.48 0.53 -8.12
CA LYS A 198 22.41 1.64 -7.86
C LYS A 198 23.60 1.20 -7.02
N ASN A 199 23.39 0.41 -5.97
CA ASN A 199 24.44 -0.05 -5.08
C ASN A 199 25.35 -1.08 -5.73
N ILE A 200 24.80 -2.14 -6.31
CA ILE A 200 25.61 -3.23 -6.88
C ILE A 200 26.33 -2.74 -8.14
N PHE A 201 25.67 -2.00 -9.03
CA PHE A 201 26.34 -1.44 -10.21
C PHE A 201 27.49 -0.51 -9.85
N LYS A 202 27.36 0.27 -8.75
CA LYS A 202 28.47 1.07 -8.21
C LYS A 202 29.65 0.19 -7.79
N MET A 203 29.41 -0.98 -7.20
CA MET A 203 30.47 -1.92 -6.82
C MET A 203 31.23 -2.48 -8.04
N PHE A 204 30.55 -2.60 -9.19
CA PHE A 204 31.11 -3.03 -10.47
C PHE A 204 31.58 -1.86 -11.36
N ASN A 205 31.45 -0.61 -10.90
CA ASN A 205 31.74 0.60 -11.67
C ASN A 205 30.90 0.71 -12.97
N ILE A 206 29.67 0.19 -12.97
CA ILE A 206 28.72 0.28 -14.08
C ILE A 206 27.83 1.51 -13.84
N LYS A 207 27.64 2.33 -14.87
CA LYS A 207 26.67 3.42 -14.87
C LYS A 207 25.34 2.95 -15.47
N VAL A 208 24.24 3.41 -14.90
CA VAL A 208 22.89 3.07 -15.35
C VAL A 208 22.03 4.33 -15.41
N ASN A 209 21.16 4.40 -16.42
CA ASN A 209 20.11 5.40 -16.54
C ASN A 209 18.79 4.75 -16.11
N LEU A 210 18.47 4.83 -14.83
CA LEU A 210 17.19 4.38 -14.32
C LEU A 210 16.09 5.37 -14.77
N ASN A 211 14.89 4.86 -14.98
CA ASN A 211 13.70 5.69 -15.25
C ASN A 211 13.07 6.19 -13.92
N SER A 212 13.93 6.50 -12.94
CA SER A 212 13.51 7.08 -11.67
C SER A 212 13.35 8.59 -11.89
N ASP A 213 12.10 9.02 -12.05
CA ASP A 213 11.80 10.44 -12.05
C ASP A 213 11.84 10.95 -10.59
N GLU A 214 12.50 12.09 -10.36
CA GLU A 214 12.58 12.71 -9.04
C GLU A 214 11.38 13.63 -8.80
N SER A 215 10.72 13.46 -7.65
CA SER A 215 9.64 14.37 -7.25
C SER A 215 10.18 15.76 -6.97
N ILE A 216 9.51 16.78 -7.48
CA ILE A 216 9.86 18.18 -7.21
C ILE A 216 9.32 18.69 -5.86
N LYS A 217 8.43 17.93 -5.18
CA LYS A 217 7.69 18.32 -3.98
C LYS A 217 8.56 18.92 -2.86
N GLY A 218 9.71 18.30 -2.57
CA GLY A 218 10.61 18.74 -1.48
C GLY A 218 11.67 19.77 -1.87
N THR A 219 11.67 20.26 -3.10
CA THR A 219 12.72 21.17 -3.59
C THR A 219 12.57 22.59 -3.05
N ARG A 220 13.70 23.31 -2.94
CA ARG A 220 13.75 24.71 -2.51
C ARG A 220 12.84 25.61 -3.38
N ILE A 221 12.77 25.33 -4.67
CA ILE A 221 11.96 26.04 -5.66
C ILE A 221 10.47 25.89 -5.34
N VAL A 222 10.00 24.66 -5.15
CA VAL A 222 8.59 24.36 -4.83
C VAL A 222 8.21 24.93 -3.47
N LYS A 223 9.08 24.79 -2.46
CA LYS A 223 8.81 25.36 -1.13
C LYS A 223 8.64 26.87 -1.21
N CYS A 224 9.55 27.59 -1.90
CA CYS A 224 9.43 29.04 -2.10
C CYS A 224 8.12 29.40 -2.82
N PHE A 225 7.71 28.62 -3.83
CA PHE A 225 6.45 28.83 -4.53
C PHE A 225 5.24 28.71 -3.58
N LYS A 226 5.16 27.62 -2.83
CA LYS A 226 4.05 27.36 -1.89
C LYS A 226 3.97 28.39 -0.78
N ASP A 227 5.13 28.79 -0.21
CA ASP A 227 5.21 29.77 0.90
C ASP A 227 4.82 31.21 0.46
N ASN A 228 4.93 31.53 -0.81
CA ASN A 228 4.62 32.87 -1.35
C ASN A 228 3.36 32.93 -2.20
N TYR A 229 2.60 31.83 -2.32
CA TYR A 229 1.43 31.75 -3.21
C TYR A 229 0.40 32.86 -3.00
N ASP A 230 0.13 33.20 -1.74
CA ASP A 230 -0.88 34.19 -1.35
C ASP A 230 -0.49 35.65 -1.69
N LEU A 231 0.74 35.88 -2.14
CA LEU A 231 1.16 37.22 -2.67
C LEU A 231 0.71 37.44 -4.10
N GLY A 232 0.10 36.45 -4.74
CA GLY A 232 -0.30 36.45 -6.14
C GLY A 232 0.74 35.79 -7.06
N ILE A 233 0.25 35.15 -8.14
CA ILE A 233 1.04 34.26 -9.00
C ILE A 233 2.26 34.96 -9.61
N ASN A 234 2.10 36.22 -10.11
CA ASN A 234 3.20 36.92 -10.76
C ASN A 234 4.33 37.23 -9.80
N GLU A 235 4.03 37.76 -8.60
CA GLU A 235 5.04 38.05 -7.59
C GLU A 235 5.70 36.77 -7.07
N CYS A 236 4.90 35.73 -6.91
CA CYS A 236 5.39 34.41 -6.50
C CYS A 236 6.41 33.85 -7.52
N LEU A 237 6.09 33.87 -8.81
CA LEU A 237 7.00 33.41 -9.87
C LEU A 237 8.26 34.27 -9.99
N GLU A 238 8.18 35.58 -9.77
CA GLU A 238 9.37 36.45 -9.75
C GLU A 238 10.32 36.08 -8.60
N ARG A 239 9.79 35.78 -7.42
CA ARG A 239 10.58 35.33 -6.25
C ARG A 239 11.23 33.97 -6.50
N VAL A 240 10.49 33.02 -7.07
CA VAL A 240 10.99 31.72 -7.44
C VAL A 240 12.08 31.83 -8.50
N ASN A 241 11.91 32.65 -9.52
CA ASN A 241 12.88 32.85 -10.59
C ASN A 241 14.24 33.37 -10.08
N LYS A 242 14.26 34.16 -9.00
CA LYS A 242 15.50 34.63 -8.36
C LYS A 242 16.30 33.47 -7.70
N LEU A 243 15.67 32.33 -7.44
CA LEU A 243 16.31 31.14 -6.85
C LEU A 243 16.84 30.16 -7.90
N VAL A 244 16.54 30.37 -9.18
CA VAL A 244 16.95 29.50 -10.29
C VAL A 244 18.44 29.72 -10.57
N ASN A 245 19.29 28.79 -10.13
CA ASN A 245 20.75 28.88 -10.28
C ASN A 245 21.33 27.72 -11.11
N THR A 246 20.61 26.61 -11.23
CA THR A 246 21.05 25.41 -11.93
C THR A 246 20.11 25.08 -13.09
N LYS A 247 20.56 24.18 -13.98
CA LYS A 247 19.71 23.67 -15.06
C LYS A 247 18.47 22.95 -14.51
N GLU A 248 18.68 22.21 -13.43
CA GLU A 248 17.60 21.47 -12.73
C GLU A 248 16.57 22.43 -12.12
N ASP A 249 17.04 23.50 -11.43
CA ASP A 249 16.13 24.55 -10.94
C ASP A 249 15.29 25.14 -12.07
N ASN A 250 15.90 25.34 -13.26
CA ASN A 250 15.20 25.89 -14.43
C ASN A 250 14.16 24.90 -14.98
N ASP A 251 14.43 23.61 -14.97
CA ASP A 251 13.48 22.59 -15.42
C ASP A 251 12.29 22.50 -14.45
N ILE A 252 12.53 22.59 -13.13
CA ILE A 252 11.48 22.71 -12.11
C ILE A 252 10.66 23.97 -12.31
N TYR A 253 11.30 25.13 -12.51
CA TYR A 253 10.61 26.39 -12.75
C TYR A 253 9.70 26.34 -13.98
N LYS A 254 10.19 25.77 -15.09
CA LYS A 254 9.37 25.57 -16.30
C LYS A 254 8.17 24.67 -16.03
N SER A 255 8.34 23.62 -15.25
CA SER A 255 7.25 22.72 -14.86
C SER A 255 6.19 23.47 -14.06
N LEU A 256 6.59 24.31 -13.09
CA LEU A 256 5.68 25.18 -12.34
C LEU A 256 4.90 26.13 -13.25
N VAL A 257 5.58 26.81 -14.19
CA VAL A 257 4.93 27.71 -15.14
C VAL A 257 3.92 26.97 -16.01
N ASN A 258 4.25 25.76 -16.47
CA ASN A 258 3.33 24.96 -17.28
C ASN A 258 2.09 24.53 -16.49
N ILE A 259 2.25 24.14 -15.21
CA ILE A 259 1.12 23.81 -14.33
C ILE A 259 0.22 25.04 -14.18
N ILE A 260 0.77 26.19 -13.84
CA ILE A 260 0.00 27.42 -13.67
C ILE A 260 -0.77 27.81 -14.95
N ASN A 261 -0.10 27.74 -16.11
CA ASN A 261 -0.72 28.02 -17.39
C ASN A 261 -1.88 27.08 -17.73
N SER A 262 -1.87 25.85 -17.23
CA SER A 262 -2.98 24.92 -17.43
C SER A 262 -4.26 25.33 -16.69
N TYR A 263 -4.18 26.28 -15.76
CA TYR A 263 -5.32 26.87 -15.02
C TYR A 263 -5.65 28.29 -15.51
N SER A 264 -5.20 28.71 -16.69
CA SER A 264 -5.44 30.07 -17.25
C SER A 264 -6.91 30.39 -17.56
N PHE A 265 -7.80 29.40 -17.49
CA PHE A 265 -9.26 29.57 -17.60
C PHE A 265 -9.88 30.26 -16.37
N ILE A 266 -9.15 30.38 -15.25
CA ILE A 266 -9.58 31.06 -14.03
C ILE A 266 -8.78 32.34 -13.82
N ASN A 267 -9.48 33.42 -13.46
CA ASN A 267 -8.83 34.71 -13.14
C ASN A 267 -8.36 34.78 -11.69
N ASP A 268 -9.09 34.15 -10.78
CA ASP A 268 -8.74 34.09 -9.35
C ASP A 268 -8.10 32.75 -9.00
N TYR A 269 -6.79 32.74 -8.97
CA TYR A 269 -5.99 31.54 -8.65
C TYR A 269 -6.16 31.03 -7.19
N SER A 270 -6.77 31.82 -6.31
CA SER A 270 -7.06 31.36 -4.94
C SER A 270 -8.05 30.18 -4.93
N LEU A 271 -8.97 30.13 -5.90
CA LEU A 271 -9.98 29.08 -6.06
C LEU A 271 -9.40 27.72 -6.51
N VAL A 272 -8.19 27.73 -7.08
CA VAL A 272 -7.52 26.51 -7.59
C VAL A 272 -6.20 26.22 -6.90
N LYS A 273 -5.95 26.84 -5.75
CA LYS A 273 -4.70 26.68 -4.99
C LYS A 273 -4.40 25.20 -4.70
N ASP A 274 -5.37 24.46 -4.18
CA ASP A 274 -5.21 23.06 -3.82
C ASP A 274 -4.99 22.17 -5.04
N TYR A 275 -5.67 22.45 -6.14
CA TYR A 275 -5.45 21.72 -7.41
C TYR A 275 -4.04 21.95 -7.96
N ILE A 276 -3.54 23.19 -7.94
CA ILE A 276 -2.18 23.53 -8.37
C ILE A 276 -1.17 22.84 -7.45
N PHE A 277 -1.37 22.87 -6.15
CA PHE A 277 -0.47 22.23 -5.18
C PHE A 277 -0.44 20.71 -5.36
N ASN A 278 -1.58 20.09 -5.58
CA ASN A 278 -1.67 18.65 -5.87
C ASN A 278 -0.94 18.30 -7.18
N ASP A 279 -1.14 19.07 -8.24
CA ASP A 279 -0.41 18.87 -9.51
C ASP A 279 1.11 19.02 -9.33
N ILE A 280 1.57 20.00 -8.54
CA ILE A 280 2.98 20.19 -8.22
C ILE A 280 3.53 18.98 -7.46
N ASP A 281 2.81 18.50 -6.45
CA ASP A 281 3.24 17.37 -5.62
C ASP A 281 3.33 16.05 -6.41
N ASN A 282 2.52 15.91 -7.44
CA ASN A 282 2.54 14.78 -8.36
C ASN A 282 3.51 14.95 -9.54
N THR A 283 4.13 16.13 -9.69
CA THR A 283 5.05 16.40 -10.79
C THR A 283 6.43 15.84 -10.48
N LYS A 284 7.02 15.20 -11.49
CA LYS A 284 8.36 14.63 -11.45
C LYS A 284 9.21 15.17 -12.58
N ILE A 285 10.51 15.32 -12.35
CA ILE A 285 11.51 15.66 -13.34
C ILE A 285 12.43 14.49 -13.63
N LYS A 286 12.95 14.43 -14.86
CA LYS A 286 13.85 13.36 -15.27
C LYS A 286 15.22 13.51 -14.61
N GLU A 287 15.72 12.43 -14.00
CA GLU A 287 17.08 12.33 -13.48
C GLU A 287 18.11 12.58 -14.59
N LYS A 288 19.26 13.10 -14.20
CA LYS A 288 20.37 13.37 -15.14
C LYS A 288 20.87 12.07 -15.78
N ARG A 289 20.87 12.01 -17.11
CA ARG A 289 21.32 10.83 -17.86
C ARG A 289 22.80 10.86 -18.19
N TYR A 290 23.44 9.71 -18.07
CA TYR A 290 24.80 9.46 -18.53
C TYR A 290 24.79 9.12 -20.02
N LYS A 291 25.79 9.61 -20.78
CA LYS A 291 25.92 9.28 -22.23
C LYS A 291 26.28 7.82 -22.46
N ASN A 292 27.16 7.26 -21.62
CA ASN A 292 27.62 5.87 -21.69
C ASN A 292 27.15 5.15 -20.43
N ALA A 293 26.05 4.42 -20.55
CA ALA A 293 25.41 3.72 -19.44
C ALA A 293 24.47 2.63 -19.94
N VAL A 294 24.20 1.68 -19.09
CA VAL A 294 23.09 0.72 -19.28
C VAL A 294 21.77 1.50 -19.24
N ASN A 295 20.87 1.24 -20.18
CA ASN A 295 19.58 1.91 -20.27
C ASN A 295 18.44 0.95 -19.95
N ILE A 296 17.32 1.51 -19.48
CA ILE A 296 16.09 0.75 -19.24
C ILE A 296 15.26 0.75 -20.53
N VAL A 297 14.68 -0.41 -20.86
CA VAL A 297 13.77 -0.60 -22.01
C VAL A 297 12.56 -1.42 -21.61
N ASP A 298 11.48 -1.21 -22.31
CA ASP A 298 10.28 -2.03 -22.23
C ASP A 298 10.23 -2.98 -23.42
N ILE A 299 10.50 -4.29 -23.21
CA ILE A 299 10.54 -5.27 -24.30
C ILE A 299 9.19 -5.49 -24.99
N GLU A 300 8.09 -5.17 -24.31
CA GLU A 300 6.75 -5.30 -24.89
C GLU A 300 6.40 -4.11 -25.79
N ASN A 301 6.85 -2.90 -25.40
CA ASN A 301 6.42 -1.65 -26.00
C ASN A 301 7.52 -0.90 -26.76
N GLU A 302 8.75 -1.41 -26.84
CA GLU A 302 9.85 -0.79 -27.57
C GLU A 302 10.41 -1.73 -28.65
N ILE A 303 11.04 -1.18 -29.65
CA ILE A 303 11.76 -1.95 -30.69
C ILE A 303 13.19 -2.15 -30.20
N ILE A 304 13.58 -3.41 -30.03
CA ILE A 304 14.92 -3.81 -29.62
C ILE A 304 15.75 -4.13 -30.87
N SER A 305 16.93 -3.55 -30.96
CA SER A 305 17.88 -3.81 -32.06
C SER A 305 18.47 -5.22 -31.93
N GLU A 306 18.83 -5.83 -33.07
CA GLU A 306 19.53 -7.12 -33.07
C GLU A 306 20.89 -7.10 -32.38
N ASN A 307 21.51 -5.92 -32.25
CA ASN A 307 22.78 -5.71 -31.57
C ASN A 307 22.62 -5.41 -30.06
N ASP A 308 21.38 -5.22 -29.58
CA ASP A 308 21.13 -4.98 -28.17
C ASP A 308 21.14 -6.28 -27.38
N TYR A 309 21.74 -6.24 -26.19
CA TYR A 309 21.72 -7.29 -25.18
C TYR A 309 20.75 -6.87 -24.06
N VAL A 310 19.71 -7.65 -23.83
CA VAL A 310 18.67 -7.30 -22.88
C VAL A 310 18.65 -8.28 -21.72
N PHE A 311 18.65 -7.77 -20.51
CA PHE A 311 18.39 -8.52 -19.29
C PHE A 311 16.95 -8.22 -18.82
N LEU A 312 16.07 -9.22 -18.93
CA LEU A 312 14.73 -9.18 -18.34
C LEU A 312 14.81 -9.68 -16.92
N ILE A 313 14.89 -8.75 -15.97
CA ILE A 313 15.03 -9.07 -14.55
C ILE A 313 13.67 -9.22 -13.87
N ASN A 314 13.67 -9.76 -12.64
CA ASN A 314 12.47 -9.89 -11.81
C ASN A 314 11.33 -10.66 -12.50
N PHE A 315 11.65 -11.81 -13.12
CA PHE A 315 10.67 -12.63 -13.83
C PHE A 315 9.80 -13.41 -12.84
N THR A 316 8.97 -12.66 -12.09
CA THR A 316 8.16 -13.19 -10.99
C THR A 316 6.67 -12.97 -11.21
N GLU A 317 5.87 -13.92 -10.71
CA GLU A 317 4.42 -13.84 -10.74
C GLU A 317 3.92 -12.60 -9.96
N GLY A 318 2.90 -11.93 -10.49
CA GLY A 318 2.37 -10.69 -9.93
C GLY A 318 3.12 -9.42 -10.32
N VAL A 319 4.35 -9.53 -10.86
CA VAL A 319 5.12 -8.41 -11.42
C VAL A 319 5.02 -8.42 -12.94
N ILE A 320 5.30 -9.56 -13.57
CA ILE A 320 5.21 -9.76 -15.03
C ILE A 320 4.67 -11.16 -15.34
N PRO A 321 3.64 -11.32 -16.20
CA PRO A 321 2.84 -10.29 -16.86
C PRO A 321 2.03 -9.45 -15.86
N HIS A 322 1.65 -8.24 -16.30
CA HIS A 322 0.78 -7.38 -15.48
C HIS A 322 -0.59 -8.01 -15.31
N ASN A 323 -1.06 -8.09 -14.04
CA ASN A 323 -2.35 -8.67 -13.68
C ASN A 323 -3.42 -7.59 -13.54
N HIS A 324 -4.46 -7.69 -14.40
CA HIS A 324 -5.67 -6.87 -14.28
C HIS A 324 -6.68 -7.54 -13.35
N LYS A 325 -7.21 -6.79 -12.40
CA LYS A 325 -8.27 -7.24 -11.49
C LYS A 325 -9.57 -6.53 -11.82
N ASP A 326 -10.71 -7.13 -11.44
CA ASP A 326 -12.03 -6.48 -11.57
C ASP A 326 -12.24 -5.44 -10.46
N GLU A 327 -11.36 -4.44 -10.44
CA GLU A 327 -11.35 -3.32 -9.47
C GLU A 327 -11.60 -1.96 -10.14
N ASP A 328 -11.86 -1.95 -11.45
CA ASP A 328 -12.14 -0.75 -12.22
C ASP A 328 -13.51 -0.13 -11.89
N TYR A 329 -13.71 1.12 -12.30
CA TYR A 329 -15.02 1.78 -12.19
C TYR A 329 -16.13 0.98 -12.86
N LEU A 330 -15.89 0.43 -14.05
CA LEU A 330 -16.78 -0.51 -14.73
C LEU A 330 -16.36 -1.95 -14.41
N SER A 331 -17.24 -2.70 -13.76
CA SER A 331 -17.01 -4.12 -13.45
C SER A 331 -16.93 -4.96 -14.73
N ASP A 332 -16.33 -6.14 -14.65
CA ASP A 332 -16.25 -7.08 -15.77
C ASP A 332 -17.63 -7.45 -16.33
N LYS A 333 -18.65 -7.54 -15.46
CA LYS A 333 -20.04 -7.76 -15.89
C LYS A 333 -20.54 -6.61 -16.76
N THR A 334 -20.26 -5.36 -16.39
CA THR A 334 -20.62 -4.17 -17.18
C THR A 334 -19.81 -4.13 -18.48
N LYS A 335 -18.50 -4.38 -18.42
CA LYS A 335 -17.63 -4.45 -19.60
C LYS A 335 -18.13 -5.49 -20.62
N GLN A 336 -18.57 -6.66 -20.15
CA GLN A 336 -19.15 -7.71 -21.00
C GLN A 336 -20.41 -7.21 -21.75
N SER A 337 -21.32 -6.51 -21.03
CA SER A 337 -22.54 -5.97 -21.65
C SER A 337 -22.26 -4.91 -22.72
N LEU A 338 -21.11 -4.23 -22.63
CA LEU A 338 -20.64 -3.19 -23.55
C LEU A 338 -19.70 -3.72 -24.68
N ASN A 339 -19.49 -5.03 -24.73
CA ASN A 339 -18.53 -5.68 -25.63
C ASN A 339 -17.08 -5.11 -25.49
N LEU A 340 -16.68 -4.87 -24.25
CA LEU A 340 -15.31 -4.45 -23.88
C LEU A 340 -14.50 -5.64 -23.37
N SER A 341 -13.18 -5.50 -23.34
CA SER A 341 -12.29 -6.54 -22.77
C SER A 341 -12.48 -6.65 -21.27
N MET A 342 -12.70 -7.85 -20.76
CA MET A 342 -12.78 -8.18 -19.33
C MET A 342 -11.38 -8.41 -18.76
N SER A 343 -11.24 -8.35 -17.45
CA SER A 343 -9.96 -8.52 -16.75
C SER A 343 -9.25 -9.81 -17.14
N TYR A 344 -9.94 -10.95 -17.26
CA TYR A 344 -9.33 -12.21 -17.69
C TYR A 344 -8.83 -12.20 -19.14
N GLU A 345 -9.52 -11.47 -20.05
CA GLU A 345 -9.08 -11.33 -21.45
C GLU A 345 -7.84 -10.43 -21.52
N LEU A 346 -7.81 -9.35 -20.76
CA LEU A 346 -6.63 -8.48 -20.65
C LEU A 346 -5.43 -9.24 -20.08
N ASN A 347 -5.64 -10.08 -19.05
CA ASN A 347 -4.59 -10.93 -18.49
C ASN A 347 -4.03 -11.92 -19.50
N ASN A 348 -4.91 -12.56 -20.29
CA ASN A 348 -4.47 -13.45 -21.36
C ASN A 348 -3.69 -12.70 -22.45
N ASN A 349 -4.14 -11.51 -22.84
CA ASN A 349 -3.45 -10.65 -23.79
C ASN A 349 -2.07 -10.24 -23.29
N SER A 350 -1.95 -9.82 -22.01
CA SER A 350 -0.68 -9.48 -21.37
C SER A 350 0.28 -10.67 -21.35
N LEU A 351 -0.21 -11.86 -21.01
CA LEU A 351 0.58 -13.09 -21.02
C LEU A 351 1.12 -13.42 -22.40
N MET A 352 0.26 -13.36 -23.44
CA MET A 352 0.67 -13.65 -24.80
C MET A 352 1.60 -12.58 -25.38
N SER A 353 1.36 -11.30 -25.08
CA SER A 353 2.23 -10.19 -25.46
C SER A 353 3.63 -10.36 -24.91
N LEU A 354 3.74 -10.71 -23.62
CA LEU A 354 5.02 -10.96 -22.99
C LEU A 354 5.76 -12.15 -23.61
N LYS A 355 5.07 -13.28 -23.87
CA LYS A 355 5.68 -14.45 -24.52
C LYS A 355 6.19 -14.13 -25.94
N ASP A 356 5.42 -13.40 -26.73
CA ASP A 356 5.83 -12.96 -28.05
C ASP A 356 7.03 -11.97 -27.97
N SER A 357 7.05 -11.10 -26.95
CA SER A 357 8.16 -10.16 -26.72
C SER A 357 9.44 -10.86 -26.31
N ILE A 358 9.36 -11.90 -25.49
CA ILE A 358 10.50 -12.76 -25.13
C ILE A 358 11.06 -13.47 -26.38
N LYS A 359 10.20 -14.00 -27.26
CA LYS A 359 10.64 -14.63 -28.50
C LYS A 359 11.35 -13.65 -29.44
N ARG A 360 10.83 -12.44 -29.56
CA ARG A 360 11.29 -11.41 -30.48
C ARG A 360 12.69 -10.89 -30.23
N VAL A 361 13.12 -10.84 -28.96
CA VAL A 361 14.43 -10.29 -28.59
C VAL A 361 15.53 -11.34 -28.80
N LYS A 362 16.48 -11.07 -29.71
CA LYS A 362 17.55 -12.00 -30.09
C LYS A 362 18.51 -12.33 -28.95
N ASN A 363 19.12 -11.33 -28.36
CA ASN A 363 20.10 -11.48 -27.27
C ASN A 363 19.44 -11.18 -25.93
N LEU A 364 18.52 -12.07 -25.48
CA LEU A 364 17.80 -11.94 -24.21
C LEU A 364 18.35 -12.91 -23.16
N ILE A 365 18.55 -12.42 -21.97
CA ILE A 365 18.77 -13.21 -20.76
C ILE A 365 17.67 -12.85 -19.77
N VAL A 366 16.89 -13.86 -19.37
CA VAL A 366 15.84 -13.71 -18.36
C VAL A 366 16.37 -14.12 -17.01
N THR A 367 16.06 -13.38 -15.94
CA THR A 367 16.50 -13.72 -14.59
C THR A 367 15.34 -13.77 -13.61
N TYR A 368 15.40 -14.71 -12.66
CA TYR A 368 14.36 -14.98 -11.70
C TYR A 368 14.94 -15.16 -10.29
N PRO A 369 14.62 -14.29 -9.32
CA PRO A 369 14.99 -14.44 -7.92
C PRO A 369 13.97 -15.34 -7.20
N LYS A 370 14.44 -16.39 -6.47
CA LYS A 370 13.56 -17.31 -5.73
C LYS A 370 12.94 -16.70 -4.48
N ASN A 371 13.65 -15.77 -3.86
CA ASN A 371 13.26 -15.21 -2.57
C ASN A 371 13.46 -13.69 -2.57
N ASP A 372 12.61 -13.03 -1.81
CA ASP A 372 12.81 -11.68 -1.30
C ASP A 372 13.26 -11.74 0.16
N ILE A 373 13.46 -10.61 0.82
CA ILE A 373 13.83 -10.53 2.24
C ILE A 373 12.85 -11.28 3.14
N LYS A 374 11.56 -11.21 2.83
CA LYS A 374 10.47 -11.78 3.67
C LYS A 374 9.82 -13.02 3.08
N ASP A 375 9.74 -13.12 1.77
CA ASP A 375 8.84 -14.05 1.08
C ASP A 375 9.55 -14.87 0.02
N LYS A 376 9.03 -16.07 -0.20
CA LYS A 376 9.35 -16.86 -1.38
C LYS A 376 8.63 -16.28 -2.60
N LEU A 377 9.39 -15.98 -3.64
CA LEU A 377 8.85 -15.51 -4.91
C LEU A 377 8.51 -16.71 -5.83
N TYR A 378 7.51 -16.52 -6.66
CA TYR A 378 7.11 -17.52 -7.64
C TYR A 378 7.49 -17.06 -9.04
N MET A 379 7.93 -18.01 -9.86
CA MET A 379 8.27 -17.76 -11.26
C MET A 379 7.03 -17.30 -12.02
N SER A 380 7.21 -16.39 -12.97
CA SER A 380 6.15 -15.87 -13.84
C SER A 380 5.39 -16.97 -14.57
N SER A 381 4.07 -16.83 -14.69
CA SER A 381 3.20 -17.68 -15.51
C SER A 381 3.52 -17.61 -17.02
N ALA A 382 4.33 -16.65 -17.42
CA ALA A 382 4.83 -16.56 -18.81
C ALA A 382 5.95 -17.57 -19.11
N TYR A 383 6.44 -18.32 -18.12
CA TYR A 383 7.42 -19.38 -18.36
C TYR A 383 6.88 -20.41 -19.38
N ASP A 384 7.71 -20.75 -20.35
CA ASP A 384 7.42 -21.74 -21.37
C ASP A 384 8.75 -22.44 -21.76
N GLU A 385 8.83 -23.75 -21.56
CA GLU A 385 10.05 -24.54 -21.81
C GLU A 385 10.49 -24.53 -23.28
N ASN A 386 9.59 -24.23 -24.22
CA ASN A 386 9.90 -24.09 -25.63
C ASN A 386 10.58 -22.75 -25.96
N ILE A 387 10.53 -21.79 -25.04
CA ILE A 387 11.07 -20.43 -25.23
C ILE A 387 12.24 -20.20 -24.29
N LEU A 388 12.15 -20.72 -23.06
CA LEU A 388 13.06 -20.43 -21.95
C LEU A 388 13.70 -21.71 -21.42
N ARG A 389 15.04 -21.72 -21.33
CA ARG A 389 15.81 -22.80 -20.73
C ARG A 389 16.32 -22.39 -19.36
N ILE A 390 15.96 -23.15 -18.33
CA ILE A 390 16.39 -22.90 -16.96
C ILE A 390 17.89 -23.20 -16.81
N GLU A 391 18.61 -22.23 -16.23
CA GLU A 391 20.00 -22.32 -15.83
C GLU A 391 20.16 -21.83 -14.39
N MET A 392 21.20 -22.33 -13.69
CA MET A 392 21.53 -21.80 -12.37
C MET A 392 22.47 -20.61 -12.50
N SER A 393 22.32 -19.64 -11.59
CA SER A 393 23.22 -18.49 -11.55
C SER A 393 24.67 -18.94 -11.33
N ASN A 394 25.58 -18.41 -12.13
CA ASN A 394 27.01 -18.57 -11.94
C ASN A 394 27.66 -17.18 -12.01
N ILE A 395 28.08 -16.68 -10.85
CA ILE A 395 28.69 -15.35 -10.73
C ILE A 395 30.19 -15.47 -10.90
N SER A 396 30.76 -14.73 -11.85
CA SER A 396 32.19 -14.60 -11.96
C SER A 396 32.74 -13.65 -10.87
N PHE A 397 33.63 -14.14 -10.05
CA PHE A 397 34.27 -13.34 -8.99
C PHE A 397 35.44 -12.49 -9.48
N GLU A 398 35.69 -12.39 -10.79
CA GLU A 398 36.80 -11.65 -11.38
C GLU A 398 36.55 -10.14 -11.55
N HIS A 399 35.29 -9.66 -11.37
CA HIS A 399 34.92 -8.34 -11.84
C HIS A 399 34.77 -7.27 -10.75
N SER A 400 34.59 -7.64 -9.48
CA SER A 400 34.46 -6.68 -8.38
C SER A 400 34.94 -7.23 -7.04
N ASN A 401 36.08 -6.74 -6.58
CA ASN A 401 36.63 -7.08 -5.25
C ASN A 401 35.69 -6.61 -4.13
N LEU A 402 35.01 -5.46 -4.29
CA LEU A 402 34.10 -4.94 -3.28
C LEU A 402 32.86 -5.82 -3.14
N PHE A 403 32.26 -6.22 -4.27
CA PHE A 403 31.12 -7.14 -4.27
C PHE A 403 31.48 -8.49 -3.65
N ASN A 404 32.64 -9.05 -4.03
CA ASN A 404 33.12 -10.33 -3.50
C ASN A 404 33.33 -10.29 -1.98
N LYS A 405 33.93 -9.22 -1.46
CA LYS A 405 34.14 -9.04 -0.01
C LYS A 405 32.80 -8.90 0.73
N THR A 406 31.86 -8.16 0.17
CA THR A 406 30.49 -8.03 0.72
C THR A 406 29.78 -9.38 0.75
N LYS A 407 29.86 -10.14 -0.35
CA LYS A 407 29.29 -11.50 -0.43
C LYS A 407 29.93 -12.45 0.58
N LEU A 408 31.27 -12.40 0.72
CA LEU A 408 31.98 -13.23 1.71
C LEU A 408 31.51 -12.94 3.14
N ILE A 409 31.35 -11.66 3.51
CA ILE A 409 30.87 -11.29 4.84
C ILE A 409 29.45 -11.87 5.09
N SER A 410 28.54 -11.75 4.11
CA SER A 410 27.20 -12.34 4.19
C SER A 410 27.24 -13.85 4.36
N LEU A 411 28.06 -14.56 3.58
CA LEU A 411 28.21 -16.01 3.66
C LEU A 411 28.85 -16.48 5.00
N LEU A 412 29.77 -15.70 5.56
CA LEU A 412 30.36 -15.96 6.89
C LEU A 412 29.31 -15.79 7.99
N ASP A 413 28.43 -14.79 7.84
CA ASP A 413 27.32 -14.56 8.75
C ASP A 413 26.30 -15.71 8.72
N ASP A 414 25.90 -16.16 7.52
CA ASP A 414 25.04 -17.31 7.32
C ASP A 414 25.66 -18.61 7.88
N ASN A 415 26.95 -18.81 7.65
CA ASN A 415 27.66 -19.94 8.24
C ASN A 415 27.62 -19.91 9.78
N LYS A 416 27.84 -18.73 10.36
CA LYS A 416 27.84 -18.57 11.82
C LYS A 416 26.46 -18.78 12.43
N LYS A 417 25.39 -18.30 11.76
CA LYS A 417 24.02 -18.37 12.27
C LYS A 417 23.35 -19.71 12.01
N TYR A 418 23.55 -20.27 10.82
CA TYR A 418 22.80 -21.43 10.35
C TYR A 418 23.65 -22.66 10.09
N GLY A 419 24.99 -22.55 10.26
CA GLY A 419 25.92 -23.64 9.98
C GLY A 419 26.04 -23.96 8.48
N SER A 420 25.57 -23.08 7.60
CA SER A 420 25.57 -23.29 6.14
C SER A 420 26.99 -23.17 5.59
N ILE A 421 27.43 -24.15 4.79
CA ILE A 421 28.70 -24.10 4.08
C ILE A 421 28.39 -24.24 2.61
N SER A 422 28.73 -23.19 1.83
CA SER A 422 28.63 -23.22 0.38
C SER A 422 30.02 -23.32 -0.28
N GLU A 423 30.03 -23.76 -1.53
CA GLU A 423 31.25 -23.76 -2.34
C GLU A 423 31.78 -22.32 -2.52
N GLU A 424 30.88 -21.35 -2.71
CA GLU A 424 31.21 -19.92 -2.80
C GLU A 424 31.93 -19.41 -1.54
N LEU A 425 31.44 -19.76 -0.35
CA LEU A 425 32.10 -19.40 0.90
C LEU A 425 33.54 -19.91 0.92
N THR A 426 33.77 -21.17 0.50
CA THR A 426 35.11 -21.76 0.49
C THR A 426 36.04 -21.05 -0.49
N ILE A 427 35.58 -20.74 -1.69
CA ILE A 427 36.32 -20.05 -2.72
C ILE A 427 36.70 -18.63 -2.25
N LEU A 428 35.73 -17.84 -1.82
CA LEU A 428 35.92 -16.46 -1.40
C LEU A 428 36.79 -16.35 -0.14
N ASN A 429 36.58 -17.22 0.85
CA ASN A 429 37.36 -17.23 2.10
C ASN A 429 38.84 -17.62 1.87
N ASN A 430 39.10 -18.48 0.90
CA ASN A 430 40.46 -18.82 0.51
C ASN A 430 41.17 -17.66 -0.23
N HIS A 431 40.39 -16.85 -0.97
CA HIS A 431 40.95 -15.73 -1.74
C HIS A 431 41.14 -14.47 -0.87
N TYR A 432 40.20 -14.14 0.03
CA TYR A 432 40.20 -12.93 0.86
C TYR A 432 40.53 -13.25 2.33
N LYS A 433 41.78 -13.65 2.61
CA LYS A 433 42.25 -13.99 3.96
C LYS A 433 42.42 -12.79 4.90
N ASP A 434 42.29 -11.58 4.40
CA ASP A 434 42.44 -10.33 5.13
C ASP A 434 41.14 -9.86 5.81
N ILE A 435 40.03 -10.54 5.60
CA ILE A 435 38.76 -10.15 6.20
C ILE A 435 38.66 -10.65 7.64
N ASN A 436 38.60 -9.70 8.57
CA ASN A 436 38.30 -9.98 9.97
C ASN A 436 36.78 -9.93 10.21
N TYR A 437 36.13 -11.11 10.27
CA TYR A 437 34.70 -11.22 10.48
C TYR A 437 34.37 -11.27 11.97
N LEU A 438 33.59 -10.28 12.45
CA LEU A 438 33.01 -10.26 13.79
C LEU A 438 31.58 -10.80 13.72
N SER A 439 31.36 -11.96 14.34
CA SER A 439 30.02 -12.56 14.34
C SER A 439 29.07 -11.85 15.31
N TYR A 440 27.85 -11.61 14.86
CA TYR A 440 26.75 -11.15 15.71
C TYR A 440 26.19 -12.34 16.50
N ASP A 441 25.99 -12.16 17.81
CA ASP A 441 25.53 -13.24 18.70
C ASP A 441 24.03 -13.19 19.04
N ASN A 442 23.30 -12.19 18.54
CA ASN A 442 21.88 -11.86 18.78
C ASN A 442 21.43 -11.80 20.25
N LYS A 443 22.34 -11.81 21.20
CA LYS A 443 22.01 -11.72 22.61
C LYS A 443 21.96 -10.29 23.07
N PHE A 444 20.85 -9.91 23.63
CA PHE A 444 20.73 -8.62 24.30
C PHE A 444 21.62 -8.59 25.55
N LYS A 445 22.49 -7.60 25.65
CA LYS A 445 23.50 -7.53 26.73
C LYS A 445 23.06 -6.72 27.95
N GLY A 446 21.78 -6.29 27.95
CA GLY A 446 21.23 -5.40 28.95
C GLY A 446 21.61 -3.94 28.72
N ILE A 447 20.94 -3.06 29.42
CA ILE A 447 21.22 -1.63 29.50
C ILE A 447 21.28 -1.29 30.99
N ASP A 448 22.19 -0.42 31.36
CA ASP A 448 22.23 0.10 32.75
C ASP A 448 20.89 0.80 33.06
N PRO A 449 20.17 0.42 34.12
CA PRO A 449 18.87 0.97 34.46
C PRO A 449 18.88 2.50 34.63
N LYS A 450 19.97 3.04 35.15
CA LYS A 450 20.13 4.48 35.36
C LYS A 450 20.29 5.22 34.03
N GLU A 451 21.15 4.72 33.14
CA GLU A 451 21.35 5.29 31.81
C GLU A 451 20.04 5.22 31.00
N LEU A 452 19.28 4.10 31.10
CA LEU A 452 17.99 3.97 30.47
C LEU A 452 16.97 4.98 31.01
N TYR A 453 16.91 5.16 32.33
CA TYR A 453 15.98 6.09 32.97
C TYR A 453 16.30 7.55 32.61
N ASP A 454 17.59 7.91 32.56
CA ASP A 454 18.04 9.21 32.06
C ASP A 454 17.68 9.41 30.57
N PHE A 455 17.86 8.39 29.73
CA PHE A 455 17.48 8.41 28.32
C PHE A 455 15.96 8.60 28.12
N LEU A 456 15.14 8.01 28.98
CA LEU A 456 13.69 8.16 28.98
C LEU A 456 13.22 9.54 29.50
N GLY A 457 14.12 10.40 29.97
CA GLY A 457 13.81 11.71 30.55
C GLY A 457 13.06 11.58 31.87
N HIS A 458 13.44 10.62 32.69
CA HIS A 458 12.91 10.32 34.02
C HIS A 458 11.39 10.06 34.07
N ARG A 459 10.86 9.44 33.03
CA ARG A 459 9.44 9.09 32.94
C ARG A 459 9.22 7.89 32.03
N LEU A 460 8.26 7.04 32.35
CA LEU A 460 7.80 5.96 31.50
C LEU A 460 6.29 6.10 31.28
N SER A 461 5.87 6.16 30.02
CA SER A 461 4.45 6.20 29.67
C SER A 461 4.08 4.97 28.87
N LEU A 462 3.19 4.15 29.40
CA LEU A 462 2.72 2.92 28.78
C LEU A 462 1.30 3.07 28.25
N SER A 463 0.97 2.26 27.26
CA SER A 463 -0.36 2.09 26.68
C SER A 463 -0.65 0.63 26.43
N TYR A 464 -1.89 0.28 26.07
CA TYR A 464 -2.21 -1.09 25.66
C TYR A 464 -1.27 -1.60 24.54
N THR A 465 -1.10 -0.81 23.49
CA THR A 465 -0.28 -1.21 22.33
C THR A 465 1.17 -1.48 22.72
N SER A 466 1.77 -0.58 23.51
CA SER A 466 3.14 -0.73 23.98
C SER A 466 3.30 -1.93 24.94
N LEU A 467 2.31 -2.17 25.81
CA LEU A 467 2.32 -3.30 26.73
C LEU A 467 2.16 -4.64 26.01
N ASN A 468 1.21 -4.72 25.08
CA ASN A 468 0.98 -5.91 24.26
C ASN A 468 2.21 -6.27 23.42
N GLU A 469 2.94 -5.26 22.91
CA GLU A 469 4.17 -5.48 22.18
C GLU A 469 5.30 -5.96 23.08
N TYR A 470 5.44 -5.39 24.27
CA TYR A 470 6.43 -5.85 25.25
C TYR A 470 6.23 -7.33 25.61
N TYR A 471 4.98 -7.73 25.88
CA TYR A 471 4.66 -9.13 26.17
C TYR A 471 4.73 -10.05 24.93
N GLY A 472 4.53 -9.50 23.74
CA GLY A 472 4.72 -10.24 22.47
C GLY A 472 6.19 -10.56 22.23
N CYS A 473 7.07 -9.57 22.35
CA CYS A 473 8.53 -9.68 22.30
C CYS A 473 9.16 -8.42 22.90
N SER A 474 9.88 -8.55 24.03
CA SER A 474 10.47 -7.40 24.70
C SER A 474 11.54 -6.70 23.88
N PHE A 475 12.27 -7.41 23.01
CA PHE A 475 13.24 -6.81 22.10
C PHE A 475 12.57 -5.96 21.02
N LYS A 476 11.42 -6.38 20.48
CA LYS A 476 10.64 -5.58 19.54
C LYS A 476 10.19 -4.28 20.18
N TYR A 477 9.67 -4.35 21.42
CA TYR A 477 9.31 -3.16 22.20
C TYR A 477 10.51 -2.21 22.37
N TYR A 478 11.71 -2.74 22.64
CA TYR A 478 12.93 -1.94 22.76
C TYR A 478 13.22 -1.15 21.49
N LEU A 479 13.11 -1.79 20.32
CA LEU A 479 13.37 -1.16 19.03
C LEU A 479 12.29 -0.11 18.67
N ASP A 480 11.00 -0.40 18.94
CA ASP A 480 9.90 0.47 18.54
C ASP A 480 9.65 1.63 19.54
N TYR A 481 9.73 1.37 20.86
CA TYR A 481 9.33 2.33 21.88
C TYR A 481 10.49 3.01 22.62
N ILE A 482 11.61 2.31 22.79
CA ILE A 482 12.79 2.90 23.43
C ILE A 482 13.67 3.59 22.39
N LEU A 483 14.20 2.83 21.42
CA LEU A 483 15.06 3.38 20.37
C LEU A 483 14.32 4.13 19.28
N ARG A 484 13.06 3.81 19.04
CA ARG A 484 12.18 4.42 18.04
C ARG A 484 12.76 4.40 16.63
N ILE A 485 13.45 3.31 16.27
CA ILE A 485 14.09 3.16 14.95
C ILE A 485 13.10 2.80 13.85
N GLY A 486 11.93 2.27 14.21
CA GLY A 486 10.83 2.06 13.29
C GLY A 486 10.04 3.34 13.12
N GLY A 487 10.09 3.98 11.97
CA GLY A 487 9.19 5.09 11.65
C GLY A 487 7.72 4.66 11.75
N PHE A 488 6.85 5.55 12.19
CA PHE A 488 5.41 5.37 12.02
C PHE A 488 5.11 5.54 10.53
N GLU A 489 4.70 4.47 9.87
CA GLU A 489 4.15 4.54 8.53
C GLU A 489 2.62 4.59 8.65
N ASP A 490 2.03 5.70 8.23
CA ASP A 490 0.60 5.78 8.07
C ASP A 490 0.21 4.84 6.91
N THR A 491 -0.65 3.86 7.17
CA THR A 491 -1.17 2.94 6.15
C THR A 491 -2.60 3.30 5.79
N TYR A 492 -3.06 2.87 4.61
CA TYR A 492 -4.46 3.04 4.20
C TYR A 492 -5.46 2.53 5.25
N ASP A 493 -5.24 1.30 5.75
CA ASP A 493 -6.15 0.67 6.73
C ASP A 493 -6.19 1.42 8.07
N ALA A 494 -5.03 1.90 8.55
CA ALA A 494 -4.96 2.70 9.78
C ALA A 494 -5.65 4.07 9.61
N SER A 495 -5.46 4.70 8.45
CA SER A 495 -6.08 5.99 8.11
C SER A 495 -7.58 5.86 7.95
N LEU A 496 -8.06 4.79 7.31
CA LEU A 496 -9.47 4.46 7.22
C LEU A 496 -10.10 4.26 8.61
N GLY A 497 -9.42 3.52 9.48
CA GLY A 497 -9.83 3.36 10.88
C GLY A 497 -9.96 4.70 11.59
N THR A 498 -8.97 5.56 11.48
CA THR A 498 -8.96 6.91 12.11
C THR A 498 -10.13 7.77 11.63
N ILE A 499 -10.40 7.81 10.32
CA ILE A 499 -11.54 8.56 9.77
C ILE A 499 -12.87 8.03 10.32
N PHE A 500 -13.05 6.70 10.33
CA PHE A 500 -14.30 6.09 10.81
C PHE A 500 -14.52 6.33 12.30
N HIS A 501 -13.50 6.16 13.14
CA HIS A 501 -13.57 6.46 14.56
C HIS A 501 -13.89 7.95 14.80
N GLY A 502 -13.25 8.85 14.06
CA GLY A 502 -13.52 10.29 14.15
C GLY A 502 -14.98 10.64 13.84
N VAL A 503 -15.54 10.09 12.75
CA VAL A 503 -16.95 10.31 12.40
C VAL A 503 -17.90 9.68 13.44
N LEU A 504 -17.63 8.43 13.88
CA LEU A 504 -18.44 7.74 14.88
C LEU A 504 -18.41 8.42 16.26
N SER A 505 -17.33 9.11 16.60
CA SER A 505 -17.26 9.87 17.85
C SER A 505 -18.14 11.13 17.86
N LYS A 506 -18.48 11.66 16.69
CA LYS A 506 -19.25 12.90 16.52
C LYS A 506 -20.69 12.68 16.08
N CYS A 507 -21.04 11.48 15.58
CA CYS A 507 -22.33 11.19 14.93
C CYS A 507 -23.58 11.29 15.88
N PHE A 508 -23.38 11.56 17.17
CA PHE A 508 -24.43 11.71 18.16
C PHE A 508 -24.60 13.15 18.65
N SER A 509 -23.88 14.13 18.08
CA SER A 509 -24.08 15.54 18.38
C SER A 509 -25.32 16.10 17.68
N ASP A 510 -25.99 17.08 18.28
CA ASP A 510 -27.20 17.69 17.73
C ASP A 510 -26.96 18.42 16.39
N ASP A 511 -25.73 18.91 16.17
CA ASP A 511 -25.31 19.64 14.97
C ASP A 511 -24.57 18.75 13.96
N PHE A 512 -24.76 17.41 14.00
CA PHE A 512 -24.01 16.49 13.15
C PHE A 512 -24.45 16.58 11.68
N ASP A 513 -23.55 17.05 10.82
CA ASP A 513 -23.61 16.86 9.37
C ASP A 513 -22.60 15.79 8.93
N PHE A 514 -23.07 14.75 8.28
CA PHE A 514 -22.24 13.60 7.91
C PHE A 514 -21.17 13.98 6.88
N GLU A 515 -21.51 14.77 5.85
CA GLU A 515 -20.58 15.07 4.77
C GLU A 515 -19.49 16.02 5.25
N GLU A 516 -19.86 17.06 6.01
CA GLU A 516 -18.91 17.98 6.60
C GLU A 516 -17.96 17.27 7.59
N CYS A 517 -18.52 16.44 8.47
CA CYS A 517 -17.74 15.68 9.44
C CYS A 517 -16.78 14.70 8.78
N PHE A 518 -17.22 13.99 7.74
CA PHE A 518 -16.38 13.04 7.02
C PHE A 518 -15.21 13.73 6.32
N LEU A 519 -15.46 14.85 5.65
CA LEU A 519 -14.40 15.65 4.99
C LEU A 519 -13.42 16.24 6.00
N ASP A 520 -13.91 16.71 7.16
CA ASP A 520 -13.06 17.22 8.24
C ASP A 520 -12.12 16.11 8.77
N GLU A 521 -12.64 14.91 9.04
CA GLU A 521 -11.81 13.78 9.50
C GLU A 521 -10.84 13.28 8.42
N GLN A 522 -11.25 13.27 7.16
CA GLN A 522 -10.37 12.94 6.05
C GLN A 522 -9.23 13.96 5.91
N SER A 523 -9.50 15.25 6.09
CA SER A 523 -8.51 16.32 5.97
C SER A 523 -7.42 16.28 7.06
N LYS A 524 -7.74 15.71 8.22
CA LYS A 524 -6.81 15.53 9.35
C LYS A 524 -5.84 14.36 9.13
N CYS A 525 -6.17 13.45 8.21
CA CYS A 525 -5.30 12.33 7.88
C CYS A 525 -4.02 12.80 7.20
N LYS A 526 -2.87 12.29 7.66
CA LYS A 526 -1.56 12.57 7.05
C LYS A 526 -1.23 11.63 5.89
N TYR A 527 -1.99 10.56 5.73
CA TYR A 527 -1.82 9.58 4.68
C TYR A 527 -2.22 10.17 3.32
N GLU A 528 -1.36 10.01 2.33
CA GLU A 528 -1.64 10.45 0.96
C GLU A 528 -2.36 9.31 0.20
N PHE A 529 -3.68 9.43 0.09
CA PHE A 529 -4.50 8.44 -0.59
C PHE A 529 -4.23 8.41 -2.10
N THR A 530 -4.07 7.23 -2.66
CA THR A 530 -4.06 7.03 -4.12
C THR A 530 -5.46 7.23 -4.70
N SER A 531 -5.56 7.44 -6.01
CA SER A 531 -6.85 7.61 -6.69
C SER A 531 -7.80 6.42 -6.50
N SER A 532 -7.24 5.20 -6.48
CA SER A 532 -8.02 3.98 -6.20
C SER A 532 -8.55 3.94 -4.77
N GLU A 533 -7.72 4.30 -3.80
CA GLU A 533 -8.10 4.32 -2.40
C GLU A 533 -9.16 5.38 -2.11
N LEU A 534 -9.07 6.56 -2.74
CA LEU A 534 -10.09 7.60 -2.63
C LEU A 534 -11.44 7.14 -3.19
N TYR A 535 -11.44 6.40 -4.29
CA TYR A 535 -12.65 5.80 -4.84
C TYR A 535 -13.27 4.78 -3.87
N PHE A 536 -12.44 3.91 -3.27
CA PHE A 536 -12.92 2.96 -2.26
C PHE A 536 -13.43 3.66 -1.00
N LEU A 537 -12.75 4.72 -0.56
CA LEU A 537 -13.16 5.52 0.58
C LEU A 537 -14.55 6.15 0.36
N ASP A 538 -14.81 6.70 -0.84
CA ASP A 538 -16.12 7.24 -1.19
C ASP A 538 -17.23 6.17 -1.20
N LYS A 539 -16.91 4.96 -1.67
CA LYS A 539 -17.84 3.82 -1.59
C LYS A 539 -18.15 3.43 -0.14
N LEU A 540 -17.14 3.46 0.73
CA LEU A 540 -17.30 3.13 2.15
C LEU A 540 -18.08 4.19 2.94
N LYS A 541 -18.23 5.41 2.44
CA LYS A 541 -19.15 6.42 3.01
C LYS A 541 -20.58 5.90 3.15
N THR A 542 -21.08 5.20 2.13
CA THR A 542 -22.44 4.62 2.15
C THR A 542 -22.57 3.56 3.24
N ASP A 543 -21.54 2.73 3.40
CA ASP A 543 -21.51 1.73 4.47
C ASP A 543 -21.44 2.40 5.85
N LEU A 544 -20.69 3.49 5.99
CA LEU A 544 -20.58 4.22 7.25
C LEU A 544 -21.92 4.87 7.66
N LYS A 545 -22.72 5.37 6.72
CA LYS A 545 -24.09 5.86 7.01
C LYS A 545 -24.97 4.74 7.57
N LEU A 546 -24.96 3.56 6.95
CA LEU A 546 -25.69 2.39 7.45
C LEU A 546 -25.22 1.97 8.85
N ILE A 547 -23.92 2.06 9.13
CA ILE A 547 -23.35 1.76 10.43
C ILE A 547 -23.89 2.73 11.49
N ILE A 548 -23.89 4.03 11.21
CA ILE A 548 -24.41 5.06 12.11
C ILE A 548 -25.90 4.80 12.43
N GLU A 549 -26.71 4.57 11.39
CA GLU A 549 -28.14 4.25 11.57
C GLU A 549 -28.33 2.99 12.43
N THR A 550 -27.53 1.95 12.19
CA THR A 550 -27.60 0.70 12.96
C THR A 550 -27.23 0.92 14.42
N ILE A 551 -26.15 1.65 14.71
CA ILE A 551 -25.72 1.97 16.07
C ILE A 551 -26.77 2.82 16.78
N GLN A 552 -27.38 3.81 16.11
CA GLN A 552 -28.47 4.61 16.67
C GLN A 552 -29.70 3.76 16.99
N ASN A 553 -30.03 2.76 16.14
CA ASN A 553 -31.11 1.83 16.42
C ASN A 553 -30.78 0.89 17.60
N GLN A 554 -29.53 0.47 17.77
CA GLN A 554 -29.11 -0.33 18.91
C GLN A 554 -29.28 0.42 20.24
N LEU A 555 -29.05 1.74 20.26
CA LEU A 555 -29.23 2.57 21.47
C LEU A 555 -30.66 2.57 21.99
N LYS A 556 -31.66 2.25 21.18
CA LYS A 556 -33.07 2.13 21.61
C LYS A 556 -33.33 0.97 22.59
N TYR A 557 -32.42 -0.01 22.62
CA TYR A 557 -32.50 -1.18 23.50
C TYR A 557 -31.72 -1.00 24.79
N THR A 558 -30.94 0.07 24.94
CA THR A 558 -30.17 0.31 26.19
C THR A 558 -30.85 1.36 27.06
N GLN A 559 -30.63 1.27 28.36
CA GLN A 559 -31.03 2.28 29.33
C GLN A 559 -29.88 3.26 29.67
N PHE A 560 -28.74 3.17 29.02
CA PHE A 560 -27.67 4.15 29.18
C PHE A 560 -28.11 5.53 28.68
N ASP A 561 -27.82 6.54 29.47
CA ASP A 561 -28.21 7.93 29.23
C ASP A 561 -27.01 8.87 29.06
N LYS A 562 -25.81 8.38 29.35
CA LYS A 562 -24.55 9.15 29.25
C LYS A 562 -23.54 8.40 28.41
N PHE A 563 -22.82 9.16 27.58
CA PHE A 563 -21.84 8.62 26.63
C PHE A 563 -20.57 9.46 26.66
N MET A 564 -19.41 8.79 26.50
CA MET A 564 -18.13 9.44 26.22
C MET A 564 -17.51 8.73 25.00
N TYR A 565 -16.93 9.52 24.11
CA TYR A 565 -16.28 9.03 22.88
C TYR A 565 -14.84 9.48 22.88
N GLU A 566 -13.93 8.63 22.32
CA GLU A 566 -12.48 8.89 22.19
C GLU A 566 -11.88 9.45 23.50
N LYS A 567 -12.27 8.85 24.63
CA LYS A 567 -11.90 9.38 25.94
C LYS A 567 -10.51 8.95 26.36
N GLU A 568 -9.59 9.91 26.43
CA GLU A 568 -8.30 9.66 27.06
C GLU A 568 -8.46 9.50 28.58
N ILE A 569 -7.96 8.38 29.10
CA ILE A 569 -7.87 8.09 30.53
C ILE A 569 -6.41 7.81 30.85
N LYS A 570 -5.89 8.53 31.85
CA LYS A 570 -4.52 8.40 32.31
C LYS A 570 -4.51 8.16 33.83
N ILE A 571 -3.73 7.17 34.25
CA ILE A 571 -3.51 6.86 35.66
C ILE A 571 -2.02 6.85 35.97
N GLU A 572 -1.68 7.15 37.20
CA GLU A 572 -0.33 7.09 37.72
C GLU A 572 -0.13 5.72 38.39
N ILE A 573 0.83 4.94 37.85
CA ILE A 573 1.13 3.59 38.32
C ILE A 573 2.16 3.63 39.46
N ASN A 574 3.20 4.46 39.33
CA ASN A 574 4.23 4.63 40.33
C ASN A 574 4.71 6.09 40.33
N LYS A 575 4.57 6.75 41.48
CA LYS A 575 4.97 8.15 41.70
C LYS A 575 6.48 8.34 41.77
N GLU A 576 7.18 7.40 42.40
CA GLU A 576 8.62 7.53 42.65
C GLU A 576 9.39 7.44 41.34
N THR A 577 8.98 6.52 40.45
CA THR A 577 9.61 6.29 39.14
C THR A 577 8.87 6.99 38.00
N ASN A 578 7.86 7.83 38.29
CA ASN A 578 7.08 8.58 37.30
C ASN A 578 6.54 7.69 36.16
N VAL A 579 5.96 6.54 36.52
CA VAL A 579 5.34 5.62 35.56
C VAL A 579 3.87 5.97 35.43
N THR A 580 3.43 6.19 34.21
CA THR A 580 2.03 6.49 33.89
C THR A 580 1.51 5.49 32.86
N PHE A 581 0.23 5.16 32.95
CA PHE A 581 -0.46 4.35 31.97
C PHE A 581 -1.63 5.13 31.37
N LYS A 582 -1.78 5.10 30.04
CA LYS A 582 -2.83 5.81 29.34
C LYS A 582 -3.52 4.92 28.31
N GLY A 583 -4.79 5.20 28.06
CA GLY A 583 -5.58 4.57 27.00
C GLY A 583 -6.61 5.54 26.46
N PHE A 584 -6.94 5.36 25.19
CA PHE A 584 -8.07 6.02 24.52
C PHE A 584 -9.18 4.99 24.37
N VAL A 585 -10.35 5.28 24.94
CA VAL A 585 -11.50 4.39 24.87
C VAL A 585 -12.48 4.93 23.83
N ASP A 586 -12.74 4.18 22.79
CA ASP A 586 -13.55 4.63 21.65
C ASP A 586 -14.94 5.06 22.09
N LYS A 587 -15.61 4.23 22.90
CA LYS A 587 -16.96 4.53 23.42
C LYS A 587 -17.18 3.95 24.81
N ILE A 588 -17.59 4.82 25.73
CA ILE A 588 -18.04 4.46 27.07
C ILE A 588 -19.52 4.83 27.16
N MET A 589 -20.36 3.87 27.52
CA MET A 589 -21.78 4.08 27.83
C MET A 589 -21.98 3.89 29.33
N TYR A 590 -22.68 4.80 30.01
CA TYR A 590 -22.88 4.65 31.44
C TYR A 590 -24.21 5.24 31.92
N LYS A 591 -24.65 4.73 33.07
CA LYS A 591 -25.84 5.19 33.80
C LYS A 591 -25.53 5.26 35.28
N GLU A 592 -25.76 6.41 35.86
CA GLU A 592 -25.60 6.60 37.30
C GLU A 592 -26.78 6.00 38.06
N MET A 593 -26.50 5.13 39.02
CA MET A 593 -27.44 4.55 39.95
C MET A 593 -27.17 5.14 41.36
N PRO A 594 -28.06 4.99 42.34
CA PRO A 594 -27.90 5.60 43.64
C PRO A 594 -26.58 5.26 44.37
N TYR A 595 -26.00 4.08 44.15
CA TYR A 595 -24.83 3.60 44.86
C TYR A 595 -23.62 3.28 43.96
N TYR A 596 -23.84 3.09 42.66
CA TYR A 596 -22.81 2.75 41.68
C TYR A 596 -23.18 3.29 40.29
N THR A 597 -22.24 3.26 39.40
CA THR A 597 -22.48 3.61 37.99
C THR A 597 -22.27 2.39 37.11
N VAL A 598 -23.32 1.98 36.37
CA VAL A 598 -23.17 0.89 35.37
C VAL A 598 -22.43 1.41 34.15
N VAL A 599 -21.42 0.66 33.68
CA VAL A 599 -20.57 1.08 32.58
C VAL A 599 -20.42 -0.03 31.57
N ALA A 600 -20.63 0.24 30.29
CA ALA A 600 -20.26 -0.64 29.19
C ALA A 600 -19.20 0.02 28.30
N ILE A 601 -18.22 -0.76 27.89
CA ILE A 601 -17.08 -0.34 27.07
C ILE A 601 -17.22 -0.95 25.68
N VAL A 602 -17.12 -0.13 24.65
CA VAL A 602 -17.16 -0.58 23.26
C VAL A 602 -15.91 -0.06 22.52
N ASP A 603 -15.25 -0.95 21.81
CA ASP A 603 -14.09 -0.65 20.98
C ASP A 603 -14.44 -1.03 19.52
N TYR A 604 -14.23 -0.08 18.61
CA TYR A 604 -14.57 -0.24 17.19
C TYR A 604 -13.46 -0.95 16.42
N LYS A 605 -13.83 -1.90 15.55
CA LYS A 605 -12.87 -2.66 14.75
C LYS A 605 -13.24 -2.70 13.27
N THR A 606 -12.32 -2.31 12.42
CA THR A 606 -12.45 -2.40 10.95
C THR A 606 -12.27 -3.82 10.43
N GLY A 607 -11.53 -4.70 11.15
CA GLY A 607 -11.31 -6.10 10.79
C GLY A 607 -12.34 -7.05 11.38
N ASN A 608 -12.01 -8.35 11.39
CA ASN A 608 -12.82 -9.41 12.04
C ASN A 608 -12.36 -9.57 13.50
N PRO A 609 -13.00 -8.94 14.47
CA PRO A 609 -12.56 -8.99 15.86
C PRO A 609 -12.87 -10.35 16.48
N THR A 610 -11.92 -10.87 17.25
CA THR A 610 -12.14 -11.99 18.17
C THR A 610 -11.74 -11.56 19.56
N LEU A 611 -12.68 -11.59 20.51
CA LEU A 611 -12.38 -11.30 21.90
C LEU A 611 -12.17 -12.59 22.67
N THR A 612 -10.98 -12.74 23.24
CA THR A 612 -10.66 -13.76 24.24
C THR A 612 -10.00 -13.08 25.44
N LEU A 613 -10.40 -13.45 26.65
CA LEU A 613 -9.79 -12.95 27.88
C LEU A 613 -8.64 -13.87 28.34
N ASN A 614 -8.54 -15.07 27.80
CA ASN A 614 -7.65 -16.12 28.27
C ASN A 614 -6.16 -15.75 28.15
N ASN A 615 -5.79 -14.94 27.15
CA ASN A 615 -4.40 -14.54 26.94
C ASN A 615 -3.93 -13.44 27.93
N SER A 616 -4.85 -12.89 28.74
CA SER A 616 -4.51 -11.84 29.72
C SER A 616 -3.51 -12.31 30.76
N VAL A 617 -3.48 -13.61 31.11
CA VAL A 617 -2.47 -14.19 32.04
C VAL A 617 -1.05 -14.02 31.53
N TYR A 618 -0.88 -13.91 30.22
CA TYR A 618 0.41 -13.70 29.54
C TYR A 618 0.67 -12.23 29.19
N GLY A 619 -0.21 -11.32 29.56
CA GLY A 619 -0.09 -9.90 29.19
C GLY A 619 -0.48 -9.58 27.76
N LEU A 620 -1.12 -10.53 27.04
CA LEU A 620 -1.47 -10.42 25.62
C LEU A 620 -2.97 -10.22 25.43
N ASP A 621 -3.33 -9.55 24.33
CA ASP A 621 -4.72 -9.33 23.88
C ASP A 621 -5.62 -8.64 24.94
N MET A 622 -5.04 -7.77 25.80
CA MET A 622 -5.70 -7.15 26.99
C MET A 622 -6.39 -5.81 26.72
N GLN A 623 -6.74 -5.44 25.49
CA GLN A 623 -7.27 -4.10 25.21
C GLN A 623 -8.48 -3.70 26.07
N LEU A 624 -9.56 -4.47 26.01
CA LEU A 624 -10.77 -4.21 26.81
C LEU A 624 -10.55 -4.40 28.33
N PRO A 625 -9.84 -5.43 28.80
CA PRO A 625 -9.42 -5.52 30.20
C PRO A 625 -8.67 -4.29 30.71
N ILE A 626 -7.77 -3.73 29.91
CA ILE A 626 -7.05 -2.51 30.28
C ILE A 626 -7.98 -1.30 30.32
N TYR A 627 -8.89 -1.13 29.38
CA TYR A 627 -9.86 -0.05 29.42
C TYR A 627 -10.76 -0.14 30.64
N MET A 628 -11.21 -1.34 31.00
CA MET A 628 -11.93 -1.61 32.22
C MET A 628 -11.13 -1.23 33.47
N TYR A 629 -9.86 -1.64 33.55
CA TYR A 629 -8.95 -1.30 34.63
C TYR A 629 -8.75 0.20 34.76
N LEU A 630 -8.54 0.93 33.65
CA LEU A 630 -8.41 2.37 33.63
C LEU A 630 -9.66 3.09 34.15
N ILE A 631 -10.86 2.64 33.77
CA ILE A 631 -12.13 3.24 34.23
C ILE A 631 -12.31 2.99 35.72
N LYS A 632 -12.06 1.78 36.23
CA LYS A 632 -12.21 1.45 37.66
C LYS A 632 -11.20 2.18 38.56
N ASN A 633 -9.98 2.44 38.08
CA ASN A 633 -8.90 3.05 38.86
C ASN A 633 -8.67 4.53 38.55
N SER A 634 -9.50 5.14 37.70
CA SER A 634 -9.49 6.58 37.45
C SER A 634 -10.65 7.29 38.18
N ASN A 635 -10.57 8.62 38.24
CA ASN A 635 -11.67 9.45 38.76
C ASN A 635 -12.68 9.87 37.69
N VAL A 636 -12.64 9.22 36.48
CA VAL A 636 -13.51 9.59 35.37
C VAL A 636 -14.96 9.18 35.62
N ILE A 637 -15.15 7.98 36.17
CA ILE A 637 -16.47 7.48 36.57
C ILE A 637 -16.37 6.92 38.01
N LYS A 638 -17.17 7.43 38.90
CA LYS A 638 -17.18 7.02 40.31
C LYS A 638 -17.93 5.71 40.51
N ASN A 639 -17.42 4.82 41.33
CA ASN A 639 -18.03 3.54 41.69
C ASN A 639 -18.48 2.75 40.46
N ALA A 640 -17.60 2.62 39.44
CA ALA A 640 -17.91 1.97 38.21
C ALA A 640 -18.13 0.45 38.40
N ARG A 641 -19.30 -0.05 38.02
CA ARG A 641 -19.67 -1.45 37.93
C ARG A 641 -19.79 -1.83 36.45
N ILE A 642 -19.01 -2.79 36.01
CA ILE A 642 -18.91 -3.12 34.58
C ILE A 642 -20.11 -3.93 34.13
N GLY A 643 -20.87 -3.40 33.18
CA GLY A 643 -22.01 -4.06 32.53
C GLY A 643 -21.62 -4.87 31.31
N GLY A 644 -20.53 -4.50 30.64
CA GLY A 644 -20.03 -5.28 29.51
C GLY A 644 -18.77 -4.73 28.88
N LEU A 645 -18.05 -5.63 28.19
CA LEU A 645 -16.81 -5.39 27.43
C LEU A 645 -17.03 -5.88 26.01
N TYR A 646 -17.11 -4.96 25.04
CA TYR A 646 -17.52 -5.28 23.69
C TYR A 646 -16.55 -4.78 22.62
N LEU A 647 -16.42 -5.59 21.58
CA LEU A 647 -15.90 -5.18 20.28
C LEU A 647 -17.09 -4.97 19.34
N GLN A 648 -17.06 -3.91 18.56
CA GLN A 648 -18.06 -3.65 17.53
C GLN A 648 -17.38 -3.58 16.17
N LYS A 649 -17.72 -4.52 15.29
CA LYS A 649 -17.22 -4.52 13.92
C LYS A 649 -17.89 -3.37 13.15
N ILE A 650 -17.10 -2.51 12.50
CA ILE A 650 -17.58 -1.37 11.73
C ILE A 650 -17.39 -1.50 10.21
N LEU A 651 -16.74 -2.56 9.72
CA LEU A 651 -16.70 -2.90 8.30
C LEU A 651 -17.09 -4.37 8.13
N GLY A 652 -18.14 -4.64 7.39
CA GLY A 652 -18.64 -5.99 7.11
C GLY A 652 -18.30 -6.42 5.69
N ASN A 653 -17.90 -7.68 5.52
CA ASN A 653 -17.70 -8.28 4.19
C ASN A 653 -19.01 -8.89 3.64
N SER A 654 -20.13 -8.72 4.34
CA SER A 654 -21.40 -9.33 4.00
C SER A 654 -22.04 -8.65 2.80
N LYS A 655 -22.63 -9.46 1.89
CA LYS A 655 -23.22 -8.98 0.63
C LYS A 655 -24.62 -8.39 0.80
N THR A 656 -25.36 -8.81 1.83
CA THR A 656 -26.72 -8.33 2.08
C THR A 656 -26.76 -7.34 3.23
N ILE A 657 -27.72 -6.41 3.20
CA ILE A 657 -27.94 -5.41 4.27
C ILE A 657 -28.29 -6.11 5.61
N GLU A 658 -29.10 -7.17 5.57
CA GLU A 658 -29.47 -7.92 6.77
C GLU A 658 -28.28 -8.59 7.45
N ASP A 659 -27.35 -9.16 6.68
CA ASP A 659 -26.14 -9.78 7.22
C ASP A 659 -25.17 -8.71 7.72
N LYS A 660 -25.06 -7.55 7.06
CA LYS A 660 -24.28 -6.40 7.57
C LYS A 660 -24.79 -5.96 8.94
N ILE A 661 -26.11 -5.82 9.12
CA ILE A 661 -26.71 -5.46 10.42
C ILE A 661 -26.40 -6.52 11.50
N LYS A 662 -26.45 -7.81 11.17
CA LYS A 662 -26.07 -8.89 12.11
C LYS A 662 -24.59 -8.83 12.49
N ASP A 663 -23.71 -8.49 11.56
CA ASP A 663 -22.26 -8.35 11.81
C ASP A 663 -21.95 -7.15 12.71
N LEU A 664 -22.77 -6.11 12.71
CA LEU A 664 -22.65 -4.91 13.54
C LEU A 664 -23.09 -5.11 15.00
N LYS A 665 -23.58 -6.31 15.40
CA LYS A 665 -23.89 -6.61 16.80
C LYS A 665 -22.63 -6.58 17.66
N LEU A 666 -22.78 -6.12 18.91
CA LEU A 666 -21.73 -6.11 19.91
C LEU A 666 -21.24 -7.55 20.19
N GLN A 667 -19.94 -7.76 20.17
CA GLN A 667 -19.31 -9.07 20.43
C GLN A 667 -18.45 -8.95 21.68
N GLY A 668 -18.75 -9.73 22.71
CA GLY A 668 -17.96 -9.64 23.94
C GLY A 668 -18.59 -10.30 25.12
N TYR A 669 -18.22 -9.83 26.31
CA TYR A 669 -18.65 -10.35 27.59
C TYR A 669 -19.60 -9.36 28.27
N SER A 670 -20.75 -9.87 28.71
CA SER A 670 -21.74 -9.12 29.48
C SER A 670 -21.67 -9.50 30.95
N ASN A 671 -22.05 -8.61 31.86
CA ASN A 671 -22.18 -8.96 33.27
C ASN A 671 -23.23 -10.07 33.45
N SER A 672 -22.98 -11.00 34.36
CA SER A 672 -23.92 -12.10 34.65
C SER A 672 -25.11 -11.68 35.49
N ASP A 673 -25.09 -10.49 36.11
CA ASP A 673 -26.21 -9.94 36.88
C ASP A 673 -27.30 -9.42 35.90
N THR A 674 -28.51 -9.98 36.04
CA THR A 674 -29.64 -9.69 35.17
C THR A 674 -30.15 -8.26 35.29
N ASP A 675 -29.99 -7.62 36.47
CA ASP A 675 -30.40 -6.24 36.70
C ASP A 675 -29.47 -5.27 35.94
N ILE A 676 -28.19 -5.63 35.86
CA ILE A 676 -27.24 -4.90 35.05
C ILE A 676 -27.47 -5.14 33.56
N LEU A 677 -27.75 -6.40 33.16
CA LEU A 677 -28.03 -6.74 31.77
C LEU A 677 -29.22 -5.96 31.23
N GLU A 678 -30.26 -5.75 32.02
CA GLU A 678 -31.43 -4.98 31.60
C GLU A 678 -31.11 -3.51 31.31
N ILE A 679 -30.10 -2.97 32.00
CA ILE A 679 -29.59 -1.61 31.72
C ILE A 679 -28.79 -1.61 30.41
N VAL A 680 -27.96 -2.63 30.20
CA VAL A 680 -27.12 -2.75 28.99
C VAL A 680 -27.95 -3.01 27.75
N ASP A 681 -28.94 -3.92 27.84
CA ASP A 681 -29.77 -4.35 26.73
C ASP A 681 -31.14 -4.86 27.25
N SER A 682 -32.18 -4.09 27.04
CA SER A 682 -33.55 -4.48 27.44
C SER A 682 -34.08 -5.73 26.72
N SER A 683 -33.43 -6.14 25.62
CA SER A 683 -33.73 -7.37 24.89
C SER A 683 -32.83 -8.56 25.29
N TYR A 684 -32.12 -8.50 26.40
CA TYR A 684 -31.07 -9.46 26.80
C TYR A 684 -31.52 -10.93 26.87
N ARG A 685 -32.82 -11.22 27.00
CA ARG A 685 -33.37 -12.60 27.01
C ARG A 685 -33.16 -13.32 25.67
N ASP A 686 -33.24 -12.61 24.55
CA ASP A 686 -32.79 -13.00 23.19
C ASP A 686 -32.30 -11.73 22.48
N SER A 687 -31.04 -11.41 22.67
CA SER A 687 -30.47 -10.08 22.39
C SER A 687 -30.53 -9.70 20.92
N ASN A 688 -31.08 -8.53 20.65
CA ASN A 688 -31.00 -7.87 19.34
C ASN A 688 -29.69 -7.10 19.14
N VAL A 689 -28.99 -6.74 20.21
CA VAL A 689 -27.82 -5.86 20.22
C VAL A 689 -26.53 -6.65 20.42
N ILE A 690 -26.54 -7.66 21.30
CA ILE A 690 -25.35 -8.44 21.68
C ILE A 690 -25.38 -9.81 21.00
N LYS A 691 -24.29 -10.16 20.32
CA LYS A 691 -24.17 -11.39 19.56
C LYS A 691 -24.09 -12.60 20.49
N GLY A 692 -25.03 -13.53 20.35
CA GLY A 692 -25.04 -14.81 21.08
C GLY A 692 -25.54 -14.74 22.52
N LEU A 693 -25.93 -13.58 23.03
CA LEU A 693 -26.50 -13.44 24.38
C LEU A 693 -27.95 -13.92 24.39
N LYS A 694 -28.21 -15.00 25.13
CA LYS A 694 -29.54 -15.61 25.33
C LYS A 694 -29.66 -16.23 26.71
N ILE A 695 -30.89 -16.19 27.27
CA ILE A 695 -31.25 -16.82 28.54
C ILE A 695 -32.33 -17.88 28.31
N LYS A 696 -32.16 -19.06 28.96
CA LYS A 696 -33.13 -20.14 28.92
C LYS A 696 -34.32 -19.85 29.81
N ASN A 697 -35.39 -20.64 29.67
CA ASN A 697 -36.61 -20.50 30.48
C ASN A 697 -36.38 -20.72 32.00
N ASP A 698 -35.34 -21.45 32.35
CA ASP A 698 -34.95 -21.71 33.75
C ASP A 698 -34.08 -20.57 34.35
N GLY A 699 -33.81 -19.50 33.61
CA GLY A 699 -32.98 -18.37 34.00
C GLY A 699 -31.48 -18.57 33.78
N SER A 700 -31.03 -19.74 33.31
CA SER A 700 -29.59 -19.98 33.01
C SER A 700 -29.24 -19.44 31.62
N PHE A 701 -27.95 -19.06 31.45
CA PHE A 701 -27.45 -18.63 30.15
C PHE A 701 -27.24 -19.82 29.19
N TYR A 702 -27.43 -19.57 27.90
CA TYR A 702 -26.98 -20.52 26.88
C TYR A 702 -25.47 -20.58 26.83
N SER A 703 -24.88 -21.70 26.40
CA SER A 703 -23.43 -21.86 26.23
C SER A 703 -22.79 -20.90 25.23
N SER A 704 -23.60 -20.33 24.33
CA SER A 704 -23.16 -19.29 23.40
C SER A 704 -23.04 -17.91 24.03
N SER A 705 -23.64 -17.71 25.22
CA SER A 705 -23.64 -16.41 25.92
C SER A 705 -22.33 -16.26 26.66
N LYS A 706 -21.55 -15.24 26.29
CA LYS A 706 -20.32 -14.88 27.01
C LYS A 706 -20.68 -13.95 28.15
N VAL A 707 -20.68 -14.47 29.36
CA VAL A 707 -20.98 -13.71 30.57
C VAL A 707 -19.80 -13.77 31.54
N ILE A 708 -19.68 -12.74 32.38
CA ILE A 708 -18.63 -12.55 33.37
C ILE A 708 -19.24 -12.00 34.64
N SER A 709 -18.91 -12.56 35.81
CA SER A 709 -19.36 -12.08 37.12
C SER A 709 -18.50 -10.91 37.62
N ASP A 710 -18.97 -10.18 38.65
CA ASP A 710 -18.22 -9.12 39.26
C ASP A 710 -16.90 -9.63 39.88
N ASP A 711 -16.91 -10.82 40.49
CA ASP A 711 -15.70 -11.44 41.05
C ASP A 711 -14.66 -11.77 39.96
N GLU A 712 -15.11 -12.26 38.80
CA GLU A 712 -14.25 -12.50 37.64
C GLU A 712 -13.73 -11.21 37.03
N ILE A 713 -14.53 -10.14 37.04
CA ILE A 713 -14.13 -8.79 36.62
C ILE A 713 -13.02 -8.26 37.56
N ASP A 714 -13.15 -8.44 38.87
CA ASP A 714 -12.14 -8.04 39.83
C ASP A 714 -10.85 -8.88 39.72
N TYR A 715 -10.98 -10.17 39.47
CA TYR A 715 -9.86 -11.05 39.18
C TYR A 715 -9.10 -10.58 37.91
N LEU A 716 -9.82 -10.25 36.84
CA LEU A 716 -9.23 -9.72 35.61
C LEU A 716 -8.56 -8.37 35.81
N CYS A 717 -9.12 -7.50 36.66
CA CYS A 717 -8.48 -6.24 37.05
C CYS A 717 -7.14 -6.47 37.76
N ASN A 718 -7.06 -7.46 38.63
CA ASN A 718 -5.83 -7.80 39.35
C ASN A 718 -4.77 -8.31 38.37
N ILE A 719 -5.13 -9.19 37.41
CA ILE A 719 -4.21 -9.62 36.35
C ILE A 719 -3.65 -8.42 35.58
N VAL A 720 -4.51 -7.49 35.16
CA VAL A 720 -4.06 -6.30 34.41
C VAL A 720 -3.12 -5.45 35.24
N ASN A 721 -3.45 -5.21 36.52
CA ASN A 721 -2.61 -4.48 37.44
C ASN A 721 -1.21 -5.09 37.56
N ASP A 722 -1.17 -6.40 37.81
CA ASP A 722 0.09 -7.13 38.00
C ASP A 722 0.94 -7.11 36.72
N LYS A 723 0.31 -7.26 35.56
CA LYS A 723 1.00 -7.20 34.26
C LYS A 723 1.55 -5.80 33.95
N ILE A 724 0.84 -4.73 34.30
CA ILE A 724 1.34 -3.38 34.13
C ILE A 724 2.55 -3.14 35.04
N HIS A 725 2.47 -3.54 36.31
CA HIS A 725 3.59 -3.40 37.26
C HIS A 725 4.80 -4.25 36.88
N GLU A 726 4.58 -5.52 36.50
CA GLU A 726 5.63 -6.44 36.03
C GLU A 726 6.39 -5.84 34.84
N ALA A 727 5.65 -5.40 33.81
CA ALA A 727 6.26 -4.81 32.62
C ALA A 727 7.00 -3.52 32.93
N SER A 728 6.40 -2.63 33.74
CA SER A 728 7.03 -1.37 34.15
C SER A 728 8.38 -1.58 34.81
N ASN A 729 8.44 -2.52 35.76
CA ASN A 729 9.66 -2.81 36.49
C ASN A 729 10.73 -3.41 35.55
N LYS A 730 10.37 -4.42 34.77
CA LYS A 730 11.30 -5.05 33.81
C LYS A 730 11.82 -4.10 32.73
N ILE A 731 10.98 -3.17 32.27
CA ILE A 731 11.38 -2.13 31.31
C ILE A 731 12.40 -1.18 31.96
N LEU A 732 12.13 -0.72 33.19
CA LEU A 732 13.04 0.16 33.90
C LEU A 732 14.34 -0.53 34.32
N ASP A 733 14.31 -1.84 34.54
CA ASP A 733 15.49 -2.69 34.78
C ASP A 733 16.32 -2.96 33.49
N GLY A 734 15.87 -2.45 32.32
CA GLY A 734 16.60 -2.61 31.07
C GLY A 734 16.55 -4.02 30.47
N SER A 735 15.50 -4.79 30.72
CA SER A 735 15.34 -6.18 30.27
C SER A 735 14.55 -6.25 28.96
N PHE A 736 15.27 -6.50 27.83
CA PHE A 736 14.71 -6.52 26.50
C PHE A 736 15.22 -7.71 25.66
N ASP A 737 15.14 -8.92 26.19
CA ASP A 737 15.59 -10.11 25.50
C ASP A 737 14.77 -10.42 24.23
N ILE A 738 15.38 -11.07 23.26
CA ILE A 738 14.67 -11.64 22.11
C ILE A 738 13.88 -12.84 22.63
N ASN A 739 12.57 -12.68 22.80
CA ASN A 739 11.71 -13.67 23.45
C ASN A 739 10.29 -13.75 22.84
N PRO A 740 10.17 -13.91 21.50
CA PRO A 740 8.85 -13.92 20.86
C PRO A 740 7.96 -15.01 21.45
N LYS A 741 6.72 -14.65 21.78
CA LYS A 741 5.72 -15.55 22.36
C LYS A 741 4.92 -16.27 21.28
N VAL A 742 4.76 -17.58 21.45
CA VAL A 742 3.98 -18.43 20.55
C VAL A 742 2.83 -19.07 21.33
N ILE A 743 1.60 -18.90 20.83
CA ILE A 743 0.38 -19.53 21.35
C ILE A 743 -0.31 -20.23 20.19
N LYS A 744 -0.66 -21.51 20.32
CA LYS A 744 -1.32 -22.32 19.27
C LYS A 744 -0.60 -22.23 17.91
N ASN A 745 0.71 -22.32 17.90
CA ASN A 745 1.55 -22.16 16.70
C ASN A 745 1.49 -20.77 16.03
N ILE A 746 0.88 -19.78 16.66
CA ILE A 746 0.87 -18.40 16.18
C ILE A 746 1.95 -17.63 16.95
N ASN A 747 2.94 -17.15 16.21
CA ASN A 747 4.01 -16.33 16.79
C ASN A 747 3.52 -14.89 16.95
N LYS A 748 3.13 -14.50 18.16
CA LYS A 748 2.60 -13.17 18.49
C LYS A 748 3.65 -12.06 18.38
N GLY A 749 4.91 -12.36 18.64
CA GLY A 749 6.00 -11.38 18.62
C GLY A 749 6.53 -11.10 17.21
N CYS A 750 6.60 -12.12 16.35
CA CYS A 750 7.18 -11.99 15.02
C CYS A 750 6.17 -11.71 13.91
N MET A 751 4.86 -11.94 14.16
CA MET A 751 3.82 -11.57 13.21
C MET A 751 3.88 -10.04 12.97
N TYR A 752 4.07 -9.63 11.73
CA TYR A 752 4.25 -8.21 11.34
C TYR A 752 5.50 -7.53 11.94
N CYS A 753 6.50 -8.29 12.42
CA CYS A 753 7.76 -7.73 12.89
C CYS A 753 8.68 -7.40 11.71
N LYS A 754 9.18 -6.15 11.66
CA LYS A 754 10.08 -5.66 10.59
C LYS A 754 11.57 -5.75 10.95
N TYR A 755 11.91 -6.33 12.11
CA TYR A 755 13.28 -6.33 12.65
C TYR A 755 14.04 -7.64 12.52
N ASN A 756 13.62 -8.53 11.61
CA ASN A 756 14.30 -9.82 11.40
C ASN A 756 15.79 -9.65 11.07
N ASP A 757 16.13 -8.60 10.31
CA ASP A 757 17.51 -8.31 9.91
C ASP A 757 18.39 -7.75 11.05
N ILE A 758 17.79 -7.46 12.21
CA ILE A 758 18.49 -6.99 13.41
C ILE A 758 18.50 -8.08 14.46
N CYS A 759 17.36 -8.70 14.72
CA CYS A 759 17.23 -9.65 15.85
C CYS A 759 17.79 -11.03 15.54
N TYR A 760 17.68 -11.52 14.29
CA TYR A 760 18.10 -12.88 13.90
C TYR A 760 17.63 -13.96 14.90
N MET A 761 16.34 -13.90 15.27
CA MET A 761 15.69 -14.80 16.22
C MET A 761 15.98 -16.26 15.90
N ARG A 762 16.33 -17.04 16.92
CA ARG A 762 16.59 -18.48 16.86
C ARG A 762 15.44 -19.25 17.50
N ASN A 763 15.38 -20.56 17.21
CA ASN A 763 14.36 -21.42 17.82
C ASN A 763 14.45 -21.45 19.36
N GLU A 764 15.65 -21.29 19.92
CA GLU A 764 15.89 -21.24 21.38
C GLU A 764 15.36 -19.95 22.03
N ASP A 765 15.14 -18.89 21.25
CA ASP A 765 14.60 -17.61 21.74
C ASP A 765 13.07 -17.65 21.87
N ILE A 766 12.43 -18.62 21.22
CA ILE A 766 10.97 -18.73 21.18
C ILE A 766 10.44 -19.24 22.54
N VAL A 767 9.50 -18.48 23.09
CA VAL A 767 8.78 -18.84 24.31
C VAL A 767 7.41 -19.41 23.94
N ASN A 768 7.26 -20.73 24.02
CA ASN A 768 5.99 -21.41 23.78
C ASN A 768 5.11 -21.32 25.04
N LEU A 769 3.95 -20.68 24.91
CA LEU A 769 2.97 -20.52 25.96
C LEU A 769 1.87 -21.58 25.83
N LYS A 770 1.43 -22.12 26.97
CA LYS A 770 0.31 -23.07 27.01
C LYS A 770 -0.99 -22.38 26.58
N GLU A 771 -1.89 -23.14 25.95
CA GLU A 771 -3.24 -22.65 25.69
C GLU A 771 -4.05 -22.66 26.99
N VAL A 772 -4.59 -21.49 27.35
CA VAL A 772 -5.53 -21.36 28.47
C VAL A 772 -6.94 -21.60 27.94
N SER A 773 -7.60 -22.63 28.41
CA SER A 773 -8.97 -22.99 28.00
C SER A 773 -10.02 -22.17 28.75
N ASN A 774 -9.79 -21.92 30.05
CA ASN A 774 -10.69 -21.18 30.91
C ASN A 774 -9.90 -20.34 31.94
N LEU A 775 -9.90 -19.02 31.73
CA LEU A 775 -9.19 -18.06 32.59
C LEU A 775 -9.65 -18.12 34.07
N PHE A 776 -10.93 -18.41 34.30
CA PHE A 776 -11.55 -18.40 35.62
C PHE A 776 -11.65 -19.76 36.27
N GLY A 777 -11.09 -20.82 35.66
CA GLY A 777 -11.21 -22.22 36.10
C GLY A 777 -10.15 -22.66 37.10
N GLY A 778 -9.21 -21.80 37.51
CA GLY A 778 -8.17 -22.16 38.48
C GLY A 778 -7.08 -23.11 37.96
N GLU A 779 -6.83 -23.10 36.63
CA GLU A 779 -5.72 -23.87 36.02
C GLU A 779 -4.36 -23.20 36.36
N ASP A 780 -3.34 -24.01 36.65
CA ASP A 780 -1.95 -23.56 36.84
C ASP A 780 -1.35 -23.21 35.47
N TYR A 781 -0.97 -21.95 35.28
CA TYR A 781 -0.45 -21.37 34.02
C TYR A 781 1.08 -21.28 33.96
N GLU A 782 1.82 -21.78 35.02
CA GLU A 782 3.29 -21.77 35.08
C GLU A 782 3.97 -22.80 34.15
#